data_4aaa1ea047bd55ce404477950e06f041
#
_entry.id   4aaa1ea047bd55ce404477950e06f041
#
_cell.length_a   1.000
_cell.length_b   1.000
_cell.length_c   1.000
_cell.angle_alpha   90.00
_cell.angle_beta   90.00
_cell.angle_gamma   90.00
#
_symmetry.space_group_name_H-M   'P 1'
#
loop_
_entity.id
_entity.type
_entity.pdbx_description
1 polymer ?
#
loop_
_entity_poly.entity_id
_entity_poly.type
_entity_poly.pdbx_seq_one_letter_code
_entity_poly.pdbx_strand_id
1 'polypeptide(L)'
;MTGAVLDWAGAALAGPQAAGGKGWQLGRMAQLGVPVPDGFVLPAPLSLNRELGQALPPAVAQALRDELAARGWLERPLALRSSAPLEDSAGASFAGIHLSCLNVRGAEAAIDAVRQIWDSQWTPQACAYRQKLGLGLGPTPAGMAVVVMPLIDAVASGIAFTIDPVSGRHDEMLIHANWGLGESLVNGAAEGDEYRLREDYLRQAWPLAGRRTGAKRHASQPAAASGTVLAPTPAARAAQAVLTDAQAEALGDIVRDAARALDYAGGGYDIEWAWDGQRFWIVQARPITVAARHTYPALRAQPAYWSRGNTREVLPQAMSALEWDTGRVMAQRMLTTGFELSGYSTLPGVRLAALFQGRVYLDASVIQWVGYDALGVPPKAMNALLGGPQPEIAVPPLTLVQRLRHGARILRYLRRAAPLRKQAEQDLPRLFARAQAWLDEPAPQSNAELGARLREQLSTVMAADELFFLQGSGGGALHKLLELVEKARPGEGHALTAALMAGGKPSVTAAQGYALMALAGLAAADAQAMRWLRDPARDSAGWQSALPDGSPFKRAFADFLRQYGHRAVYETYLRNPRWREDPGYLLDSVLRLGGADLAALRARQDSAASQARQRLRAALPLWQRPLAAKLLAAARIEGAQREAARSVLVAYLAAARNSALALGRRYTGPEGLSAADDIFHLTATELFALAETRLAPAAAGRRATLRRAQLESWAASPDLDVIAEYA
;
A
#
# COMPACT_ATOMS: atom_id res chain seq x y z
N MET A 1 36.83 -7.93 -13.97
CA MET A 1 36.89 -9.24 -13.29
C MET A 1 35.97 -9.14 -12.08
N THR A 2 34.82 -9.77 -12.09
CA THR A 2 33.96 -9.91 -10.92
C THR A 2 34.76 -10.68 -9.87
N GLY A 3 34.90 -10.16 -8.63
CA GLY A 3 35.63 -10.83 -7.56
C GLY A 3 35.07 -12.24 -7.35
N ALA A 4 35.93 -13.16 -6.88
CA ALA A 4 35.52 -14.54 -6.61
C ALA A 4 34.49 -14.67 -5.50
N VAL A 5 34.24 -13.59 -4.75
CA VAL A 5 33.30 -13.49 -3.62
C VAL A 5 32.54 -12.17 -3.70
N LEU A 6 31.26 -12.20 -3.39
CA LEU A 6 30.39 -11.02 -3.25
C LEU A 6 29.89 -10.92 -1.80
N ASP A 7 30.16 -9.83 -1.13
CA ASP A 7 29.47 -9.49 0.12
C ASP A 7 27.98 -9.16 -0.14
N TRP A 8 27.20 -8.84 0.90
CA TRP A 8 25.78 -8.53 0.71
C TRP A 8 25.52 -7.32 -0.20
N ALA A 9 26.42 -6.32 -0.16
CA ALA A 9 26.29 -5.16 -1.06
C ALA A 9 26.58 -5.54 -2.51
N GLY A 10 27.66 -6.30 -2.71
CA GLY A 10 28.01 -6.86 -4.02
C GLY A 10 26.92 -7.80 -4.58
N ALA A 11 26.35 -8.65 -3.73
CA ALA A 11 25.26 -9.56 -4.13
C ALA A 11 23.98 -8.82 -4.55
N ALA A 12 23.60 -7.77 -3.81
CA ALA A 12 22.46 -6.92 -4.16
C ALA A 12 22.67 -6.20 -5.51
N LEU A 13 23.89 -5.72 -5.76
CA LEU A 13 24.24 -4.99 -6.98
C LEU A 13 24.38 -5.92 -8.20
N ALA A 14 24.98 -7.10 -8.01
CA ALA A 14 25.23 -8.07 -9.10
C ALA A 14 23.95 -8.71 -9.64
N GLY A 15 22.85 -8.65 -8.88
CA GLY A 15 21.56 -9.16 -9.31
C GLY A 15 21.43 -10.69 -9.23
N PRO A 16 20.22 -11.22 -9.53
CA PRO A 16 19.90 -12.63 -9.38
C PRO A 16 20.67 -13.54 -10.35
N GLN A 17 21.13 -13.02 -11.48
CA GLN A 17 21.90 -13.81 -12.45
C GLN A 17 23.29 -14.20 -11.91
N ALA A 18 23.91 -13.34 -11.11
CA ALA A 18 25.21 -13.59 -10.52
C ALA A 18 25.12 -14.14 -9.09
N ALA A 19 24.28 -13.55 -8.24
CA ALA A 19 24.16 -13.94 -6.82
C ALA A 19 23.15 -15.08 -6.59
N GLY A 20 22.38 -15.49 -7.61
CA GLY A 20 21.24 -16.38 -7.45
C GLY A 20 20.08 -15.69 -6.71
N GLY A 21 18.90 -16.32 -6.70
CA GLY A 21 17.70 -15.75 -6.07
C GLY A 21 17.88 -15.48 -4.57
N LYS A 22 18.32 -16.50 -3.81
CA LYS A 22 18.52 -16.39 -2.35
C LYS A 22 19.60 -15.35 -1.99
N GLY A 23 20.77 -15.42 -2.65
CA GLY A 23 21.88 -14.50 -2.36
C GLY A 23 21.51 -13.04 -2.67
N TRP A 24 20.84 -12.81 -3.78
CA TRP A 24 20.36 -11.49 -4.17
C TRP A 24 19.34 -10.94 -3.18
N GLN A 25 18.33 -11.75 -2.76
CA GLN A 25 17.32 -11.32 -1.79
C GLN A 25 17.92 -11.03 -0.40
N LEU A 26 18.84 -11.88 0.09
CA LEU A 26 19.56 -11.65 1.33
C LEU A 26 20.38 -10.35 1.26
N GLY A 27 21.10 -10.14 0.15
CA GLY A 27 21.84 -8.91 -0.10
C GLY A 27 20.94 -7.67 -0.10
N ARG A 28 19.80 -7.72 -0.78
CA ARG A 28 18.80 -6.64 -0.75
C ARG A 28 18.30 -6.38 0.66
N MET A 29 17.87 -7.41 1.39
CA MET A 29 17.35 -7.28 2.75
C MET A 29 18.40 -6.67 3.69
N ALA A 30 19.65 -7.11 3.62
CA ALA A 30 20.75 -6.54 4.41
C ALA A 30 20.94 -5.05 4.12
N GLN A 31 20.95 -4.66 2.83
CA GLN A 31 21.05 -3.25 2.42
C GLN A 31 19.86 -2.41 2.91
N LEU A 32 18.68 -3.01 3.01
CA LEU A 32 17.44 -2.35 3.45
C LEU A 32 17.28 -2.35 4.99
N GLY A 33 18.29 -2.87 5.73
CA GLY A 33 18.31 -2.87 7.20
C GLY A 33 17.42 -3.94 7.85
N VAL A 34 17.05 -4.98 7.12
CA VAL A 34 16.40 -6.18 7.68
C VAL A 34 17.46 -7.00 8.43
N PRO A 35 17.14 -7.63 9.58
CA PRO A 35 18.08 -8.41 10.36
C PRO A 35 18.44 -9.73 9.65
N VAL A 36 19.43 -9.68 8.77
CA VAL A 36 20.00 -10.81 8.04
C VAL A 36 21.34 -11.18 8.70
N PRO A 37 21.69 -12.48 8.85
CA PRO A 37 23.02 -12.88 9.28
C PRO A 37 24.09 -12.32 8.35
N ASP A 38 25.29 -12.08 8.88
CA ASP A 38 26.42 -11.74 8.01
C ASP A 38 26.70 -12.88 7.03
N GLY A 39 27.25 -12.57 5.86
CA GLY A 39 27.45 -13.57 4.83
C GLY A 39 28.08 -13.04 3.55
N PHE A 40 28.31 -13.96 2.62
CA PHE A 40 28.78 -13.66 1.28
C PHE A 40 28.25 -14.71 0.27
N VAL A 41 28.47 -14.44 -1.00
CA VAL A 41 28.01 -15.30 -2.11
C VAL A 41 29.20 -15.65 -2.98
N LEU A 42 29.35 -16.95 -3.31
CA LEU A 42 30.15 -17.39 -4.45
C LEU A 42 29.27 -17.25 -5.70
N PRO A 43 29.66 -16.41 -6.68
CA PRO A 43 28.83 -16.10 -7.83
C PRO A 43 28.51 -17.32 -8.72
N ALA A 44 27.32 -17.36 -9.29
CA ALA A 44 26.84 -18.43 -10.16
C ALA A 44 27.77 -18.73 -11.36
N PRO A 45 28.36 -17.72 -12.03
CA PRO A 45 29.30 -17.99 -13.13
C PRO A 45 30.50 -18.87 -12.78
N LEU A 46 30.89 -18.96 -11.50
CA LEU A 46 32.01 -19.82 -11.07
C LEU A 46 31.70 -21.33 -11.19
N SER A 47 30.42 -21.69 -11.27
CA SER A 47 29.98 -23.09 -11.44
C SER A 47 29.75 -23.47 -12.90
N LEU A 48 29.92 -22.56 -13.85
CA LEU A 48 29.71 -22.84 -15.27
C LEU A 48 30.81 -23.79 -15.83
N ASN A 49 30.42 -24.58 -16.82
CA ASN A 49 31.31 -25.51 -17.54
C ASN A 49 32.00 -26.56 -16.63
N ARG A 50 31.40 -26.87 -15.45
CA ARG A 50 31.90 -27.94 -14.58
C ARG A 50 31.20 -29.26 -14.89
N GLU A 51 31.95 -30.33 -14.76
CA GLU A 51 31.44 -31.69 -14.80
C GLU A 51 31.08 -32.21 -13.40
N LEU A 52 30.21 -33.20 -13.33
CA LEU A 52 29.80 -33.85 -12.08
C LEU A 52 31.04 -34.46 -11.38
N GLY A 53 31.17 -34.16 -10.07
CA GLY A 53 32.29 -34.66 -9.26
C GLY A 53 33.60 -33.90 -9.43
N GLN A 54 33.70 -32.94 -10.32
CA GLN A 54 34.91 -32.14 -10.52
C GLN A 54 35.27 -31.31 -9.29
N ALA A 55 36.57 -31.26 -8.95
CA ALA A 55 37.06 -30.40 -7.86
C ALA A 55 36.82 -28.92 -8.15
N LEU A 56 36.72 -28.08 -7.08
CA LEU A 56 36.64 -26.62 -7.25
C LEU A 56 37.91 -26.10 -7.98
N PRO A 57 37.77 -25.08 -8.84
CA PRO A 57 38.93 -24.39 -9.39
C PRO A 57 39.84 -23.90 -8.23
N PRO A 58 41.18 -24.10 -8.31
CA PRO A 58 42.09 -23.71 -7.21
C PRO A 58 41.93 -22.26 -6.73
N ALA A 59 41.72 -21.35 -7.67
CA ALA A 59 41.48 -19.93 -7.33
C ALA A 59 40.21 -19.71 -6.51
N VAL A 60 39.14 -20.46 -6.79
CA VAL A 60 37.87 -20.35 -6.01
C VAL A 60 38.04 -20.96 -4.62
N ALA A 61 38.72 -22.14 -4.54
CA ALA A 61 38.99 -22.77 -3.26
C ALA A 61 39.88 -21.87 -2.38
N GLN A 62 40.89 -21.22 -2.98
CA GLN A 62 41.73 -20.27 -2.24
C GLN A 62 40.95 -19.04 -1.80
N ALA A 63 40.16 -18.41 -2.67
CA ALA A 63 39.32 -17.27 -2.31
C ALA A 63 38.33 -17.59 -1.16
N LEU A 64 37.76 -18.82 -1.16
CA LEU A 64 36.92 -19.27 -0.06
C LEU A 64 37.68 -19.40 1.26
N ARG A 65 38.90 -19.96 1.26
CA ARG A 65 39.78 -20.05 2.45
C ARG A 65 40.12 -18.68 2.98
N ASP A 66 40.52 -17.77 2.09
CA ASP A 66 40.93 -16.41 2.45
C ASP A 66 39.77 -15.64 3.06
N GLU A 67 38.57 -15.73 2.49
CA GLU A 67 37.38 -15.05 3.00
C GLU A 67 36.93 -15.60 4.36
N LEU A 68 36.95 -16.94 4.55
CA LEU A 68 36.63 -17.57 5.83
C LEU A 68 37.64 -17.17 6.91
N ALA A 69 38.91 -17.08 6.57
CA ALA A 69 39.97 -16.65 7.47
C ALA A 69 39.83 -15.17 7.83
N ALA A 70 39.62 -14.29 6.83
CA ALA A 70 39.44 -12.86 7.03
C ALA A 70 38.25 -12.52 7.95
N ARG A 71 37.18 -13.31 7.88
CA ARG A 71 36.00 -13.16 8.74
C ARG A 71 36.11 -13.89 10.09
N GLY A 72 37.17 -14.66 10.32
CA GLY A 72 37.32 -15.47 11.55
C GLY A 72 36.32 -16.62 11.65
N TRP A 73 35.94 -17.22 10.52
CA TRP A 73 34.87 -18.26 10.46
C TRP A 73 35.39 -19.69 10.32
N LEU A 74 36.70 -19.90 10.34
CA LEU A 74 37.29 -21.25 10.17
C LEU A 74 36.77 -22.27 11.18
N GLU A 75 36.55 -21.86 12.43
CA GLU A 75 36.05 -22.74 13.50
C GLU A 75 34.53 -22.62 13.75
N ARG A 76 33.88 -21.65 13.09
CA ARG A 76 32.43 -21.44 13.26
C ARG A 76 31.64 -22.44 12.42
N PRO A 77 30.49 -22.97 12.93
CA PRO A 77 29.59 -23.70 12.09
C PRO A 77 28.98 -22.79 11.03
N LEU A 78 28.98 -23.26 9.80
CA LEU A 78 28.46 -22.52 8.64
C LEU A 78 27.21 -23.17 8.06
N ALA A 79 26.40 -22.38 7.42
CA ALA A 79 25.32 -22.77 6.52
C ALA A 79 25.70 -22.39 5.09
N LEU A 80 25.84 -23.37 4.22
CA LEU A 80 26.06 -23.18 2.80
C LEU A 80 24.77 -23.57 2.05
N ARG A 81 24.23 -22.64 1.27
CA ARG A 81 22.94 -22.83 0.59
C ARG A 81 23.06 -22.59 -0.91
N SER A 82 22.46 -23.49 -1.70
CA SER A 82 22.27 -23.26 -3.12
C SER A 82 21.50 -21.98 -3.39
N SER A 83 21.85 -21.27 -4.44
CA SER A 83 21.19 -20.05 -4.87
C SER A 83 21.15 -20.01 -6.40
N ALA A 84 20.13 -20.63 -6.99
CA ALA A 84 19.96 -20.63 -8.43
C ALA A 84 19.33 -19.31 -8.91
N PRO A 85 19.68 -18.79 -10.10
CA PRO A 85 19.12 -17.52 -10.62
C PRO A 85 17.61 -17.47 -10.75
N LEU A 86 16.97 -18.62 -11.00
CA LEU A 86 15.50 -18.73 -11.17
C LEU A 86 14.79 -19.30 -9.94
N GLU A 87 15.51 -19.63 -8.86
CA GLU A 87 14.98 -20.41 -7.73
C GLU A 87 13.84 -19.71 -6.98
N ASP A 88 13.89 -18.39 -6.87
CA ASP A 88 12.92 -17.57 -6.14
C ASP A 88 12.21 -16.57 -7.07
N SER A 89 12.04 -16.92 -8.35
CA SER A 89 11.33 -16.06 -9.30
C SER A 89 9.82 -16.30 -9.28
N ALA A 90 9.05 -15.29 -9.67
CA ALA A 90 7.59 -15.38 -9.76
C ALA A 90 7.08 -16.47 -10.74
N GLY A 91 7.91 -16.99 -11.63
CA GLY A 91 7.57 -18.01 -12.62
C GLY A 91 8.04 -19.43 -12.31
N ALA A 92 8.87 -19.63 -11.28
CA ALA A 92 9.41 -20.95 -10.96
C ALA A 92 9.77 -21.09 -9.48
N SER A 93 9.35 -22.18 -8.84
CA SER A 93 9.69 -22.51 -7.45
C SER A 93 10.49 -23.82 -7.41
N PHE A 94 11.80 -23.71 -7.16
CA PHE A 94 12.70 -24.85 -6.96
C PHE A 94 12.75 -25.33 -5.50
N ALA A 95 11.69 -25.08 -4.71
CA ALA A 95 11.66 -25.41 -3.28
C ALA A 95 12.04 -26.89 -3.03
N GLY A 96 13.09 -27.11 -2.23
CA GLY A 96 13.54 -28.45 -1.83
C GLY A 96 14.27 -29.26 -2.91
N ILE A 97 14.57 -28.68 -4.09
CA ILE A 97 15.23 -29.40 -5.19
C ILE A 97 16.76 -29.35 -5.06
N HIS A 98 17.30 -28.25 -4.54
CA HIS A 98 18.74 -28.04 -4.42
C HIS A 98 19.23 -28.19 -2.99
N LEU A 99 20.50 -28.57 -2.84
CA LEU A 99 21.13 -28.96 -1.57
C LEU A 99 21.44 -27.72 -0.71
N SER A 100 21.24 -27.86 0.60
CA SER A 100 21.79 -26.99 1.63
C SER A 100 22.65 -27.82 2.59
N CYS A 101 23.85 -27.35 2.91
CA CYS A 101 24.77 -28.00 3.85
C CYS A 101 24.82 -27.15 5.12
N LEU A 102 24.34 -27.70 6.22
CA LEU A 102 24.30 -27.02 7.53
C LEU A 102 25.38 -27.58 8.46
N ASN A 103 25.84 -26.79 9.42
CA ASN A 103 26.88 -27.15 10.39
C ASN A 103 28.17 -27.62 9.74
N VAL A 104 28.61 -26.90 8.69
CA VAL A 104 29.87 -27.13 8.03
C VAL A 104 30.99 -26.42 8.79
N ARG A 105 32.08 -27.11 9.14
CA ARG A 105 33.17 -26.53 9.95
C ARG A 105 34.50 -26.71 9.21
N GLY A 106 35.28 -25.64 9.14
CA GLY A 106 36.59 -25.62 8.50
C GLY A 106 36.55 -25.37 6.99
N ALA A 107 37.67 -24.90 6.45
CA ALA A 107 37.77 -24.51 5.05
C ALA A 107 37.59 -25.67 4.07
N GLU A 108 38.18 -26.83 4.38
CA GLU A 108 38.11 -27.99 3.49
C GLU A 108 36.69 -28.57 3.42
N ALA A 109 36.00 -28.63 4.57
CA ALA A 109 34.60 -29.06 4.58
C ALA A 109 33.70 -28.05 3.83
N ALA A 110 33.99 -26.75 3.90
CA ALA A 110 33.27 -25.73 3.14
C ALA A 110 33.52 -25.89 1.61
N ILE A 111 34.72 -26.17 1.20
CA ILE A 111 35.08 -26.47 -0.20
C ILE A 111 34.31 -27.69 -0.70
N ASP A 112 34.28 -28.77 0.10
CA ASP A 112 33.54 -29.98 -0.27
C ASP A 112 32.02 -29.73 -0.30
N ALA A 113 31.47 -28.95 0.62
CA ALA A 113 30.05 -28.53 0.61
C ALA A 113 29.68 -27.69 -0.64
N VAL A 114 30.56 -26.77 -1.07
CA VAL A 114 30.38 -26.03 -2.33
C VAL A 114 30.35 -26.99 -3.53
N ARG A 115 31.26 -27.95 -3.55
CA ARG A 115 31.28 -29.00 -4.61
C ARG A 115 29.95 -29.75 -4.63
N GLN A 116 29.50 -30.26 -3.49
CA GLN A 116 28.23 -31.00 -3.37
C GLN A 116 27.05 -30.18 -3.83
N ILE A 117 26.97 -28.88 -3.44
CA ILE A 117 25.91 -27.97 -3.87
C ILE A 117 25.93 -27.80 -5.39
N TRP A 118 27.11 -27.60 -5.99
CA TRP A 118 27.21 -27.49 -7.43
C TRP A 118 26.85 -28.78 -8.14
N ASP A 119 27.26 -29.94 -7.59
CA ASP A 119 26.93 -31.26 -8.13
C ASP A 119 25.42 -31.57 -8.02
N SER A 120 24.70 -30.95 -7.06
CA SER A 120 23.24 -31.13 -6.88
C SER A 120 22.41 -30.68 -8.10
N GLN A 121 22.97 -29.87 -8.99
CA GLN A 121 22.33 -29.50 -10.26
C GLN A 121 22.07 -30.70 -11.18
N TRP A 122 22.80 -31.77 -10.99
CA TRP A 122 22.73 -32.99 -11.82
C TRP A 122 21.85 -34.09 -11.22
N THR A 123 21.20 -33.84 -10.07
CA THR A 123 20.27 -34.81 -9.50
C THR A 123 19.10 -35.08 -10.46
N PRO A 124 18.53 -36.30 -10.47
CA PRO A 124 17.38 -36.61 -11.33
C PRO A 124 16.21 -35.65 -11.15
N GLN A 125 15.97 -35.24 -9.92
CA GLN A 125 14.91 -34.26 -9.58
C GLN A 125 15.17 -32.88 -10.20
N ALA A 126 16.40 -32.36 -10.08
CA ALA A 126 16.78 -31.08 -10.67
C ALA A 126 16.71 -31.11 -12.21
N CYS A 127 17.14 -32.21 -12.82
CA CYS A 127 17.06 -32.43 -14.27
C CYS A 127 15.59 -32.48 -14.75
N ALA A 128 14.75 -33.30 -14.09
CA ALA A 128 13.34 -33.43 -14.43
C ALA A 128 12.60 -32.11 -14.32
N TYR A 129 12.89 -31.30 -13.27
CA TYR A 129 12.27 -30.01 -13.07
C TYR A 129 12.68 -28.99 -14.16
N ARG A 130 13.97 -28.93 -14.51
CA ARG A 130 14.45 -28.10 -15.64
C ARG A 130 13.78 -28.47 -16.96
N GLN A 131 13.65 -29.78 -17.23
CA GLN A 131 12.94 -30.27 -18.42
C GLN A 131 11.48 -29.79 -18.46
N LYS A 132 10.79 -29.83 -17.32
CA LYS A 132 9.39 -29.31 -17.18
C LYS A 132 9.32 -27.82 -17.50
N LEU A 133 10.36 -27.06 -17.20
CA LEU A 133 10.45 -25.61 -17.50
C LEU A 133 10.95 -25.29 -18.91
N GLY A 134 11.26 -26.33 -19.74
CA GLY A 134 11.79 -26.11 -21.08
C GLY A 134 13.27 -25.70 -21.12
N LEU A 135 14.02 -25.84 -20.02
CA LEU A 135 15.40 -25.37 -19.87
C LEU A 135 16.47 -26.44 -20.30
N GLY A 136 16.02 -27.61 -20.79
CA GLY A 136 16.91 -28.68 -21.21
C GLY A 136 17.48 -29.51 -20.07
N LEU A 137 18.27 -30.58 -20.42
CA LEU A 137 18.88 -31.50 -19.46
C LEU A 137 20.29 -31.08 -19.04
N GLY A 138 20.89 -30.08 -19.70
CA GLY A 138 22.23 -29.57 -19.40
C GLY A 138 22.35 -28.81 -18.07
N PRO A 139 23.56 -28.37 -17.68
CA PRO A 139 23.74 -27.50 -16.53
C PRO A 139 22.88 -26.23 -16.70
N THR A 140 22.50 -25.62 -15.56
CA THR A 140 21.75 -24.38 -15.61
C THR A 140 22.54 -23.37 -16.46
N PRO A 141 21.96 -22.74 -17.48
CA PRO A 141 22.70 -21.84 -18.37
C PRO A 141 23.36 -20.67 -17.65
N ALA A 142 22.87 -20.32 -16.47
CA ALA A 142 23.36 -19.22 -15.62
C ALA A 142 24.25 -19.69 -14.45
N GLY A 143 24.46 -21.00 -14.27
CA GLY A 143 25.20 -21.56 -13.14
C GLY A 143 24.43 -21.60 -11.82
N MET A 144 25.13 -21.92 -10.72
CA MET A 144 24.60 -22.00 -9.35
C MET A 144 25.50 -21.21 -8.42
N ALA A 145 24.96 -20.13 -7.84
CA ALA A 145 25.62 -19.42 -6.76
C ALA A 145 25.52 -20.20 -5.44
N VAL A 146 26.43 -19.93 -4.51
CA VAL A 146 26.39 -20.49 -3.15
C VAL A 146 26.42 -19.36 -2.13
N VAL A 147 25.40 -19.30 -1.28
CA VAL A 147 25.34 -18.43 -0.11
C VAL A 147 26.12 -19.10 1.02
N VAL A 148 27.05 -18.36 1.64
CA VAL A 148 27.82 -18.79 2.81
C VAL A 148 27.56 -17.82 3.96
N MET A 149 27.11 -18.34 5.10
CA MET A 149 26.84 -17.55 6.32
C MET A 149 27.07 -18.39 7.58
N PRO A 150 27.34 -17.77 8.73
CA PRO A 150 27.36 -18.50 10.00
C PRO A 150 26.03 -19.20 10.24
N LEU A 151 26.06 -20.44 10.70
CA LEU A 151 24.86 -21.12 11.19
C LEU A 151 24.42 -20.43 12.48
N ILE A 152 23.18 -19.96 12.51
CA ILE A 152 22.59 -19.39 13.73
C ILE A 152 22.40 -20.50 14.75
N ASP A 153 22.82 -20.28 15.99
CA ASP A 153 22.55 -21.15 17.11
C ASP A 153 21.08 -20.98 17.53
N ALA A 154 20.21 -21.61 16.72
CA ALA A 154 18.78 -21.38 16.82
C ALA A 154 18.17 -22.13 18.00
N VAL A 155 17.66 -21.39 18.99
CA VAL A 155 16.76 -21.91 20.03
C VAL A 155 15.43 -22.35 19.41
N ALA A 156 14.94 -21.56 18.45
CA ALA A 156 13.73 -21.81 17.68
C ALA A 156 13.88 -21.24 16.27
N SER A 157 13.12 -21.77 15.34
CA SER A 157 13.09 -21.31 13.96
C SER A 157 11.78 -21.70 13.28
N GLY A 158 11.55 -21.17 12.08
CA GLY A 158 10.35 -21.48 11.35
C GLY A 158 10.17 -20.73 10.06
N ILE A 159 8.92 -20.71 9.63
CA ILE A 159 8.46 -20.06 8.40
C ILE A 159 7.33 -19.08 8.77
N ALA A 160 7.32 -17.92 8.13
CA ALA A 160 6.24 -16.95 8.25
C ALA A 160 5.70 -16.59 6.86
N PHE A 161 4.39 -16.70 6.69
CA PHE A 161 3.69 -16.31 5.48
C PHE A 161 3.01 -14.97 5.73
N THR A 162 3.34 -13.94 4.97
CA THR A 162 2.74 -12.61 5.11
C THR A 162 1.31 -12.51 4.56
N ILE A 163 0.88 -13.54 3.86
CA ILE A 163 -0.49 -13.80 3.41
C ILE A 163 -0.76 -15.27 3.72
N ASP A 164 -1.90 -15.61 4.29
CA ASP A 164 -2.26 -17.02 4.48
C ASP A 164 -2.42 -17.70 3.11
N PRO A 165 -1.52 -18.61 2.71
CA PRO A 165 -1.54 -19.19 1.37
C PRO A 165 -2.76 -20.08 1.12
N VAL A 166 -3.40 -20.60 2.19
CA VAL A 166 -4.56 -21.49 2.10
C VAL A 166 -5.85 -20.70 1.93
N SER A 167 -6.06 -19.66 2.74
CA SER A 167 -7.26 -18.81 2.66
C SER A 167 -7.11 -17.65 1.71
N GLY A 168 -5.88 -17.24 1.36
CA GLY A 168 -5.57 -16.04 0.57
C GLY A 168 -5.82 -14.73 1.28
N ARG A 169 -5.98 -14.73 2.61
CA ARG A 169 -6.23 -13.53 3.40
C ARG A 169 -4.97 -12.66 3.51
N HIS A 170 -5.08 -11.43 3.05
CA HIS A 170 -4.00 -10.44 3.09
C HIS A 170 -3.89 -9.70 4.43
N ASP A 171 -4.90 -9.80 5.28
CA ASP A 171 -4.93 -9.22 6.62
C ASP A 171 -4.54 -10.24 7.71
N GLU A 172 -4.12 -11.44 7.32
CA GLU A 172 -3.61 -12.48 8.23
C GLU A 172 -2.20 -12.89 7.85
N MET A 173 -1.34 -12.97 8.86
CA MET A 173 0.01 -13.54 8.78
C MET A 173 0.00 -14.86 9.53
N LEU A 174 0.64 -15.88 8.97
CA LEU A 174 0.75 -17.20 9.55
C LEU A 174 2.20 -17.49 9.87
N ILE A 175 2.51 -17.78 11.15
CA ILE A 175 3.86 -18.14 11.59
C ILE A 175 3.84 -19.58 12.05
N HIS A 176 4.70 -20.41 11.51
CA HIS A 176 5.00 -21.74 11.98
C HIS A 176 6.33 -21.74 12.71
N ALA A 177 6.39 -22.37 13.90
CA ALA A 177 7.57 -22.37 14.75
C ALA A 177 7.86 -23.77 15.30
N ASN A 178 9.13 -24.16 15.33
CA ASN A 178 9.61 -25.35 16.02
C ASN A 178 10.91 -25.05 16.77
N TRP A 179 11.28 -25.92 17.68
CA TRP A 179 12.56 -25.86 18.38
C TRP A 179 13.72 -26.21 17.45
N GLY A 180 14.88 -25.57 17.68
CA GLY A 180 16.11 -25.80 16.94
C GLY A 180 16.08 -25.23 15.52
N LEU A 181 16.71 -25.92 14.56
CA LEU A 181 16.87 -25.49 13.17
C LEU A 181 15.59 -25.70 12.34
N GLY A 182 15.33 -24.80 11.38
CA GLY A 182 14.11 -24.75 10.56
C GLY A 182 13.90 -25.92 9.60
N GLU A 183 14.93 -26.71 9.37
CA GLU A 183 14.91 -27.83 8.43
C GLU A 183 13.76 -28.82 8.67
N SER A 184 13.47 -29.11 9.95
CA SER A 184 12.39 -30.04 10.32
C SER A 184 10.99 -29.57 9.92
N LEU A 185 10.74 -28.25 9.88
CA LEU A 185 9.48 -27.69 9.41
C LEU A 185 9.44 -27.61 7.88
N VAL A 186 10.52 -27.14 7.26
CA VAL A 186 10.61 -26.99 5.79
C VAL A 186 10.42 -28.32 5.08
N ASN A 187 10.98 -29.42 5.64
CA ASN A 187 10.88 -30.76 5.09
C ASN A 187 9.62 -31.51 5.53
N GLY A 188 8.75 -30.88 6.33
CA GLY A 188 7.54 -31.52 6.85
C GLY A 188 7.78 -32.66 7.87
N ALA A 189 9.02 -32.77 8.41
CA ALA A 189 9.39 -33.81 9.38
C ALA A 189 8.88 -33.55 10.79
N ALA A 190 8.42 -32.32 11.09
CA ALA A 190 7.87 -31.97 12.39
C ALA A 190 6.62 -31.09 12.24
N GLU A 191 5.65 -31.28 13.13
CA GLU A 191 4.48 -30.42 13.29
C GLU A 191 4.78 -29.37 14.37
N GLY A 192 5.01 -28.12 13.92
CA GLY A 192 5.31 -26.98 14.78
C GLY A 192 4.06 -26.29 15.36
N ASP A 193 4.30 -25.29 16.21
CA ASP A 193 3.25 -24.37 16.65
C ASP A 193 2.85 -23.45 15.50
N GLU A 194 1.58 -23.06 15.47
CA GLU A 194 1.02 -22.11 14.53
C GLU A 194 0.54 -20.87 15.29
N TYR A 195 0.96 -19.70 14.83
CA TYR A 195 0.53 -18.40 15.34
C TYR A 195 -0.11 -17.63 14.19
N ARG A 196 -1.34 -17.12 14.43
CA ARG A 196 -2.05 -16.24 13.49
C ARG A 196 -2.04 -14.85 14.04
N LEU A 197 -1.49 -13.93 13.26
CA LEU A 197 -1.50 -12.51 13.52
C LEU A 197 -2.49 -11.86 12.56
N ARG A 198 -3.21 -10.83 13.04
CA ARG A 198 -4.17 -10.09 12.19
C ARG A 198 -3.85 -8.61 12.21
N GLU A 199 -3.86 -7.98 11.04
CA GLU A 199 -3.52 -6.58 10.90
C GLU A 199 -4.54 -5.68 11.63
N ASP A 200 -4.04 -4.84 12.54
CA ASP A 200 -4.75 -3.68 13.08
C ASP A 200 -4.27 -2.44 12.32
N TYR A 201 -5.06 -2.03 11.33
CA TYR A 201 -4.72 -0.92 10.46
C TYR A 201 -4.59 0.42 11.20
N LEU A 202 -5.35 0.62 12.28
CA LEU A 202 -5.35 1.87 13.02
C LEU A 202 -4.12 1.97 13.92
N ARG A 203 -3.72 0.87 14.54
CA ARG A 203 -2.53 0.79 15.38
C ARG A 203 -1.25 0.55 14.59
N GLN A 204 -1.36 0.19 13.32
CA GLN A 204 -0.24 -0.21 12.47
C GLN A 204 0.55 -1.39 13.09
N ALA A 205 -0.16 -2.38 13.65
CA ALA A 205 0.38 -3.50 14.40
C ALA A 205 -0.21 -4.82 13.91
N TRP A 206 0.43 -5.92 14.30
CA TRP A 206 0.00 -7.28 13.99
C TRP A 206 -0.22 -8.07 15.30
N PRO A 207 -1.29 -7.79 16.06
CA PRO A 207 -1.59 -8.52 17.27
C PRO A 207 -1.89 -10.00 17.01
N LEU A 208 -1.57 -10.83 17.97
CA LEU A 208 -1.89 -12.26 17.94
C LEU A 208 -3.41 -12.47 17.98
N ALA A 209 -3.93 -13.08 16.91
CA ALA A 209 -5.34 -13.43 16.76
C ALA A 209 -5.67 -14.86 17.22
N GLY A 210 -4.67 -15.75 17.22
CA GLY A 210 -4.84 -17.13 17.64
C GLY A 210 -3.54 -17.92 17.63
N ARG A 211 -3.52 -18.99 18.42
CA ARG A 211 -2.38 -19.91 18.51
C ARG A 211 -2.87 -21.35 18.52
N ARG A 212 -2.17 -22.23 17.82
CA ARG A 212 -2.34 -23.68 17.87
C ARG A 212 -1.00 -24.34 18.21
N THR A 213 -0.96 -25.09 19.31
CA THR A 213 0.24 -25.82 19.72
C THR A 213 0.35 -27.11 18.90
N GLY A 214 1.48 -27.30 18.21
CA GLY A 214 1.80 -28.51 17.46
C GLY A 214 2.39 -29.62 18.34
N ALA A 215 2.54 -30.80 17.76
CA ALA A 215 3.07 -31.95 18.51
C ALA A 215 4.57 -31.82 18.81
N LYS A 216 5.35 -31.16 17.97
CA LYS A 216 6.79 -30.88 18.12
C LYS A 216 7.62 -32.07 18.61
N ARG A 217 7.30 -33.28 18.13
CA ARG A 217 7.94 -34.52 18.59
C ARG A 217 9.45 -34.57 18.34
N HIS A 218 9.89 -33.88 17.31
CA HIS A 218 11.29 -33.83 16.90
C HIS A 218 11.72 -32.38 16.62
N ALA A 219 13.00 -32.11 16.84
CA ALA A 219 13.67 -30.86 16.51
C ALA A 219 14.97 -31.16 15.76
N SER A 220 15.29 -30.39 14.70
CA SER A 220 16.56 -30.48 14.03
C SER A 220 17.62 -29.73 14.84
N GLN A 221 18.77 -30.36 15.07
CA GLN A 221 19.88 -29.83 15.84
C GLN A 221 21.18 -30.02 15.07
N PRO A 222 22.21 -29.18 15.26
CA PRO A 222 23.54 -29.45 14.73
C PRO A 222 24.09 -30.76 15.27
N ALA A 223 24.59 -31.64 14.41
CA ALA A 223 25.32 -32.83 14.83
C ALA A 223 26.69 -32.46 15.41
N ALA A 224 27.30 -33.36 16.16
CA ALA A 224 28.55 -33.07 16.87
C ALA A 224 29.71 -32.72 15.92
N ALA A 225 29.82 -33.37 14.78
CA ALA A 225 30.88 -33.13 13.81
C ALA A 225 30.46 -32.21 12.67
N SER A 226 29.50 -32.61 11.87
CA SER A 226 28.95 -31.84 10.74
C SER A 226 27.54 -32.30 10.41
N GLY A 227 26.79 -31.49 9.67
CA GLY A 227 25.39 -31.78 9.32
C GLY A 227 24.43 -31.59 10.49
N THR A 228 23.22 -32.10 10.33
CA THR A 228 22.12 -31.97 11.30
C THR A 228 21.59 -33.33 11.71
N VAL A 229 20.98 -33.41 12.87
CA VAL A 229 20.31 -34.62 13.39
C VAL A 229 18.90 -34.27 13.86
N LEU A 230 17.95 -35.10 13.48
CA LEU A 230 16.57 -34.99 13.98
C LEU A 230 16.47 -35.68 15.34
N ALA A 231 16.51 -34.88 16.40
CA ALA A 231 16.48 -35.37 17.80
C ALA A 231 15.06 -35.35 18.36
N PRO A 232 14.66 -36.32 19.24
CA PRO A 232 13.40 -36.26 19.94
C PRO A 232 13.33 -35.04 20.86
N THR A 233 12.21 -34.32 20.81
CA THR A 233 11.97 -33.21 21.74
C THR A 233 11.50 -33.72 23.08
N PRO A 234 12.11 -33.34 24.23
CA PRO A 234 11.61 -33.71 25.56
C PRO A 234 10.14 -33.34 25.73
N ALA A 235 9.34 -34.22 26.32
CA ALA A 235 7.88 -34.05 26.45
C ALA A 235 7.49 -32.72 27.11
N ALA A 236 8.23 -32.29 28.12
CA ALA A 236 8.00 -31.03 28.81
C ALA A 236 8.22 -29.83 27.86
N ARG A 237 9.21 -29.90 26.98
CA ARG A 237 9.52 -28.85 25.98
C ARG A 237 8.53 -28.90 24.80
N ALA A 238 8.12 -30.10 24.38
CA ALA A 238 7.12 -30.26 23.33
C ALA A 238 5.76 -29.65 23.70
N ALA A 239 5.40 -29.70 24.99
CA ALA A 239 4.16 -29.13 25.53
C ALA A 239 4.21 -27.57 25.65
N GLN A 240 5.41 -26.96 25.66
CA GLN A 240 5.56 -25.52 25.76
C GLN A 240 5.35 -24.85 24.39
N ALA A 241 4.81 -23.63 24.40
CA ALA A 241 4.81 -22.78 23.20
C ALA A 241 6.25 -22.41 22.80
N VAL A 242 6.55 -22.49 21.51
CA VAL A 242 7.88 -22.16 20.96
C VAL A 242 8.19 -20.67 21.11
N LEU A 243 7.20 -19.83 20.85
CA LEU A 243 7.27 -18.38 21.04
C LEU A 243 6.24 -17.95 22.07
N THR A 244 6.58 -16.97 22.89
CA THR A 244 5.58 -16.21 23.67
C THR A 244 4.74 -15.35 22.72
N ASP A 245 3.58 -14.89 23.18
CA ASP A 245 2.70 -14.04 22.39
C ASP A 245 3.44 -12.75 21.95
N ALA A 246 4.18 -12.11 22.85
CA ALA A 246 5.00 -10.93 22.55
C ALA A 246 6.12 -11.20 21.52
N GLN A 247 6.75 -12.40 21.58
CA GLN A 247 7.76 -12.79 20.60
C GLN A 247 7.13 -13.04 19.22
N ALA A 248 5.94 -13.65 19.17
CA ALA A 248 5.22 -13.86 17.91
C ALA A 248 4.83 -12.51 17.25
N GLU A 249 4.36 -11.54 18.04
CA GLU A 249 4.04 -10.19 17.57
C GLU A 249 5.31 -9.44 17.10
N ALA A 250 6.40 -9.50 17.86
CA ALA A 250 7.68 -8.89 17.48
C ALA A 250 8.26 -9.51 16.19
N LEU A 251 8.14 -10.82 16.01
CA LEU A 251 8.51 -11.50 14.77
C LEU A 251 7.60 -11.03 13.61
N GLY A 252 6.30 -10.91 13.86
CA GLY A 252 5.34 -10.39 12.87
C GLY A 252 5.71 -9.00 12.37
N ASP A 253 6.16 -8.12 13.24
CA ASP A 253 6.63 -6.79 12.86
C ASP A 253 7.88 -6.85 11.96
N ILE A 254 8.85 -7.73 12.28
CA ILE A 254 10.07 -7.93 11.47
C ILE A 254 9.73 -8.52 10.10
N VAL A 255 8.87 -9.54 10.07
CA VAL A 255 8.41 -10.20 8.83
C VAL A 255 7.68 -9.22 7.92
N ARG A 256 6.78 -8.41 8.48
CA ARG A 256 6.10 -7.36 7.76
C ARG A 256 7.08 -6.32 7.20
N ASP A 257 8.03 -5.85 8.02
CA ASP A 257 9.05 -4.89 7.59
C ASP A 257 9.88 -5.45 6.44
N ALA A 258 10.34 -6.70 6.54
CA ALA A 258 11.09 -7.37 5.49
C ALA A 258 10.30 -7.45 4.17
N ALA A 259 9.04 -7.88 4.22
CA ALA A 259 8.19 -7.97 3.05
C ALA A 259 7.96 -6.59 2.39
N ARG A 260 7.65 -5.56 3.19
CA ARG A 260 7.42 -4.20 2.68
C ARG A 260 8.68 -3.51 2.21
N ALA A 261 9.83 -3.81 2.81
CA ALA A 261 11.13 -3.33 2.34
C ALA A 261 11.43 -3.86 0.93
N LEU A 262 11.05 -5.12 0.65
CA LEU A 262 11.21 -5.74 -0.66
C LEU A 262 10.14 -5.30 -1.66
N ASP A 263 8.87 -5.22 -1.23
CA ASP A 263 7.74 -4.82 -2.07
C ASP A 263 6.61 -4.19 -1.23
N TYR A 264 6.46 -2.88 -1.31
CA TYR A 264 5.38 -2.17 -0.60
C TYR A 264 4.00 -2.27 -1.27
N ALA A 265 3.93 -2.72 -2.52
CA ALA A 265 2.67 -2.84 -3.26
C ALA A 265 1.79 -3.99 -2.75
N GLY A 266 2.34 -4.87 -1.90
CA GLY A 266 1.56 -5.86 -1.16
C GLY A 266 1.65 -7.28 -1.74
N GLY A 267 2.76 -7.64 -2.38
CA GLY A 267 3.10 -9.02 -2.68
C GLY A 267 3.22 -9.86 -1.40
N GLY A 268 2.74 -11.11 -1.43
CA GLY A 268 2.94 -12.06 -0.34
C GLY A 268 4.36 -12.61 -0.34
N TYR A 269 4.91 -12.82 0.86
CA TYR A 269 6.23 -13.42 1.05
C TYR A 269 6.15 -14.61 2.00
N ASP A 270 6.92 -15.62 1.68
CA ASP A 270 7.31 -16.75 2.51
C ASP A 270 8.71 -16.44 3.06
N ILE A 271 8.83 -16.35 4.39
CA ILE A 271 10.02 -15.87 5.09
C ILE A 271 10.48 -16.92 6.08
N GLU A 272 11.70 -17.45 5.88
CA GLU A 272 12.37 -18.31 6.87
C GLU A 272 13.07 -17.46 7.90
N TRP A 273 12.90 -17.81 9.18
CA TRP A 273 13.45 -17.08 10.31
C TRP A 273 14.10 -18.01 11.34
N ALA A 274 15.01 -17.45 12.14
CA ALA A 274 15.62 -18.11 13.29
C ALA A 274 15.67 -17.17 14.50
N TRP A 275 15.50 -17.74 15.72
CA TRP A 275 15.63 -17.05 17.00
C TRP A 275 16.82 -17.60 17.76
N ASP A 276 17.82 -16.78 18.07
CA ASP A 276 19.04 -17.18 18.78
C ASP A 276 18.95 -17.08 20.31
N GLY A 277 17.77 -16.78 20.84
CA GLY A 277 17.53 -16.53 22.26
C GLY A 277 17.54 -15.03 22.62
N GLN A 278 18.05 -14.16 21.74
CA GLN A 278 18.13 -12.71 21.95
C GLN A 278 17.43 -11.91 20.85
N ARG A 279 17.56 -12.32 19.57
CA ARG A 279 16.98 -11.62 18.42
C ARG A 279 16.56 -12.56 17.32
N PHE A 280 15.65 -12.09 16.49
CA PHE A 280 15.22 -12.77 15.28
C PHE A 280 16.14 -12.44 14.11
N TRP A 281 16.39 -13.44 13.27
CA TRP A 281 17.13 -13.35 12.04
C TRP A 281 16.26 -13.82 10.88
N ILE A 282 16.31 -13.10 9.77
CA ILE A 282 15.70 -13.53 8.51
C ILE A 282 16.77 -14.24 7.69
N VAL A 283 16.53 -15.50 7.37
CA VAL A 283 17.53 -16.35 6.67
C VAL A 283 17.15 -16.66 5.22
N GLN A 284 15.89 -16.38 4.84
CA GLN A 284 15.41 -16.39 3.45
C GLN A 284 14.11 -15.60 3.33
N ALA A 285 13.88 -14.99 2.15
CA ALA A 285 12.58 -14.44 1.78
C ALA A 285 12.33 -14.75 0.29
N ARG A 286 11.13 -15.24 -0.03
CA ARG A 286 10.70 -15.47 -1.41
C ARG A 286 9.26 -15.03 -1.61
N PRO A 287 8.89 -14.53 -2.81
CA PRO A 287 7.52 -14.17 -3.11
C PRO A 287 6.63 -15.43 -3.10
N ILE A 288 5.41 -15.30 -2.58
CA ILE A 288 4.37 -16.32 -2.71
C ILE A 288 3.80 -16.21 -4.12
N THR A 289 4.01 -17.23 -4.94
CA THR A 289 3.57 -17.26 -6.34
C THR A 289 2.20 -17.88 -6.52
N VAL A 290 1.75 -18.68 -5.54
CA VAL A 290 0.44 -19.34 -5.55
C VAL A 290 -0.21 -19.13 -4.20
N ALA A 291 -1.28 -18.35 -4.18
CA ALA A 291 -2.16 -18.19 -3.02
C ALA A 291 -3.61 -18.37 -3.46
N ALA A 292 -4.44 -18.90 -2.58
CA ALA A 292 -5.87 -18.94 -2.83
C ALA A 292 -6.44 -17.53 -2.98
N ARG A 293 -7.45 -17.35 -3.83
CA ARG A 293 -8.16 -16.07 -3.93
C ARG A 293 -9.15 -15.95 -2.77
N HIS A 294 -8.91 -15.02 -1.86
CA HIS A 294 -9.86 -14.71 -0.77
C HIS A 294 -11.02 -13.87 -1.30
N THR A 295 -12.15 -14.50 -1.55
CA THR A 295 -13.32 -13.84 -2.11
C THR A 295 -14.61 -14.55 -1.67
N TYR A 296 -15.77 -13.97 -2.00
CA TYR A 296 -17.07 -14.56 -1.74
C TYR A 296 -17.23 -15.89 -2.49
N PRO A 297 -17.93 -16.89 -1.91
CA PRO A 297 -18.10 -18.19 -2.55
C PRO A 297 -18.69 -18.12 -3.97
N ALA A 298 -19.61 -17.17 -4.21
CA ALA A 298 -20.21 -16.96 -5.52
C ALA A 298 -19.23 -16.42 -6.58
N LEU A 299 -18.10 -15.85 -6.18
CA LEU A 299 -17.10 -15.30 -7.09
C LEU A 299 -15.91 -16.24 -7.34
N ARG A 300 -15.79 -17.37 -6.62
CA ARG A 300 -14.64 -18.27 -6.74
C ARG A 300 -14.42 -18.82 -8.13
N ALA A 301 -15.52 -19.13 -8.84
CA ALA A 301 -15.49 -19.67 -10.20
C ALA A 301 -15.56 -18.59 -11.30
N GLN A 302 -15.45 -17.32 -10.93
CA GLN A 302 -15.50 -16.20 -11.86
C GLN A 302 -14.18 -15.42 -11.83
N PRO A 303 -13.76 -14.80 -12.96
CA PRO A 303 -12.58 -13.95 -12.98
C PRO A 303 -12.69 -12.78 -11.99
N ALA A 304 -11.56 -12.33 -11.46
CA ALA A 304 -11.48 -11.06 -10.76
C ALA A 304 -11.29 -9.93 -11.77
N TYR A 305 -12.14 -8.93 -11.72
CA TYR A 305 -12.00 -7.73 -12.55
C TYR A 305 -11.54 -6.56 -11.67
N TRP A 306 -10.28 -6.14 -11.86
CA TRP A 306 -9.73 -4.96 -11.24
C TRP A 306 -9.90 -3.77 -12.18
N SER A 307 -10.54 -2.70 -11.72
CA SER A 307 -10.93 -1.57 -12.57
C SER A 307 -10.35 -0.26 -12.07
N ARG A 308 -9.95 0.61 -13.00
CA ARG A 308 -9.60 2.01 -12.77
C ARG A 308 -10.71 3.00 -13.10
N GLY A 309 -11.91 2.53 -13.48
CA GLY A 309 -12.99 3.40 -13.92
C GLY A 309 -13.29 4.57 -12.97
N ASN A 310 -13.24 4.34 -11.66
CA ASN A 310 -13.43 5.37 -10.63
C ASN A 310 -12.13 6.11 -10.25
N THR A 311 -10.99 5.40 -10.23
CA THR A 311 -9.75 5.94 -9.67
C THR A 311 -8.92 6.73 -10.68
N ARG A 312 -9.10 6.53 -11.98
CA ARG A 312 -8.29 7.15 -13.04
C ARG A 312 -8.29 8.68 -13.01
N GLU A 313 -9.42 9.31 -12.72
CA GLU A 313 -9.52 10.77 -12.67
C GLU A 313 -8.96 11.38 -11.39
N VAL A 314 -9.15 10.70 -10.25
CA VAL A 314 -8.77 11.22 -8.93
C VAL A 314 -7.40 10.75 -8.47
N LEU A 315 -6.91 9.63 -8.98
CA LEU A 315 -5.63 8.99 -8.70
C LEU A 315 -4.91 8.56 -10.00
N PRO A 316 -4.58 9.50 -10.91
CA PRO A 316 -3.99 9.17 -12.21
C PRO A 316 -2.55 8.64 -12.11
N GLN A 317 -1.80 9.06 -11.10
CA GLN A 317 -0.38 8.73 -10.94
C GLN A 317 -0.18 7.47 -10.09
N ALA A 318 0.99 6.87 -10.18
CA ALA A 318 1.41 5.82 -9.26
C ALA A 318 1.54 6.37 -7.83
N MET A 319 1.18 5.57 -6.83
CA MET A 319 1.25 5.94 -5.40
C MET A 319 2.61 5.58 -4.81
N SER A 320 3.15 6.46 -3.98
CA SER A 320 4.31 6.17 -3.15
C SER A 320 3.94 5.25 -1.98
N ALA A 321 4.95 4.76 -1.25
CA ALA A 321 4.74 3.82 -0.15
C ALA A 321 3.85 4.39 0.96
N LEU A 322 4.08 5.64 1.40
CA LEU A 322 3.25 6.28 2.42
C LEU A 322 1.82 6.52 1.94
N GLU A 323 1.68 6.93 0.68
CA GLU A 323 0.37 7.17 0.07
C GLU A 323 -0.45 5.90 -0.04
N TRP A 324 0.18 4.79 -0.42
CA TRP A 324 -0.51 3.51 -0.47
C TRP A 324 -0.85 2.97 0.92
N ASP A 325 0.04 3.07 1.87
CA ASP A 325 -0.16 2.57 3.23
C ASP A 325 -1.38 3.21 3.91
N THR A 326 -1.59 4.53 3.68
CA THR A 326 -2.77 5.25 4.13
C THR A 326 -3.95 5.09 3.19
N GLY A 327 -3.72 5.16 1.88
CA GLY A 327 -4.76 5.16 0.84
C GLY A 327 -5.54 3.85 0.76
N ARG A 328 -4.88 2.68 0.98
CA ARG A 328 -5.56 1.38 0.98
C ARG A 328 -6.61 1.27 2.09
N VAL A 329 -6.30 1.81 3.28
CA VAL A 329 -7.24 1.83 4.41
C VAL A 329 -8.40 2.78 4.12
N MET A 330 -8.11 3.98 3.63
CA MET A 330 -9.12 4.96 3.23
C MET A 330 -10.07 4.42 2.16
N ALA A 331 -9.53 3.75 1.12
CA ALA A 331 -10.33 3.14 0.06
C ALA A 331 -11.23 2.04 0.60
N GLN A 332 -10.70 1.13 1.42
CA GLN A 332 -11.47 0.06 2.07
C GLN A 332 -12.63 0.66 2.87
N ARG A 333 -12.37 1.62 3.75
CA ARG A 333 -13.37 2.27 4.61
C ARG A 333 -14.43 3.01 3.80
N MET A 334 -14.04 3.78 2.80
CA MET A 334 -14.98 4.50 1.92
C MET A 334 -15.94 3.55 1.20
N LEU A 335 -15.45 2.38 0.80
CA LEU A 335 -16.25 1.39 0.06
C LEU A 335 -17.12 0.51 0.98
N THR A 336 -16.78 0.35 2.27
CA THR A 336 -17.52 -0.55 3.18
C THR A 336 -18.47 0.15 4.13
N THR A 337 -18.16 1.38 4.62
CA THR A 337 -18.92 2.06 5.67
C THR A 337 -20.42 2.20 5.36
N GLY A 338 -20.77 2.47 4.09
CA GLY A 338 -22.18 2.54 3.68
C GLY A 338 -22.92 1.22 3.83
N PHE A 339 -22.29 0.10 3.53
CA PHE A 339 -22.86 -1.24 3.69
C PHE A 339 -22.94 -1.64 5.17
N GLU A 340 -21.95 -1.29 5.98
CA GLU A 340 -21.94 -1.53 7.43
C GLU A 340 -23.09 -0.78 8.13
N LEU A 341 -23.40 0.45 7.71
CA LEU A 341 -24.57 1.19 8.18
C LEU A 341 -25.89 0.49 7.84
N SER A 342 -25.94 -0.24 6.73
CA SER A 342 -27.10 -1.07 6.36
C SER A 342 -27.22 -2.35 7.24
N GLY A 343 -26.18 -2.67 8.02
CA GLY A 343 -26.07 -3.91 8.78
C GLY A 343 -25.58 -5.09 7.93
N TYR A 344 -24.90 -4.81 6.82
CA TYR A 344 -24.20 -5.81 6.04
C TYR A 344 -22.72 -5.83 6.45
N SER A 345 -22.22 -6.99 6.86
CA SER A 345 -20.80 -7.18 7.13
C SER A 345 -20.14 -7.70 5.85
N THR A 346 -19.17 -6.96 5.36
CA THR A 346 -18.31 -7.42 4.27
C THR A 346 -17.49 -8.62 4.72
N LEU A 347 -17.07 -9.46 3.78
CA LEU A 347 -16.21 -10.60 4.07
C LEU A 347 -14.91 -10.10 4.74
N PRO A 348 -14.59 -10.53 5.98
CA PRO A 348 -13.37 -10.10 6.65
C PRO A 348 -12.13 -10.44 5.83
N GLY A 349 -11.20 -9.48 5.70
CA GLY A 349 -9.96 -9.69 4.94
C GLY A 349 -10.11 -9.62 3.42
N VAL A 350 -11.32 -9.40 2.88
CA VAL A 350 -11.47 -9.16 1.44
C VAL A 350 -10.83 -7.83 1.05
N ARG A 351 -10.02 -7.85 0.02
CA ARG A 351 -9.33 -6.67 -0.49
C ARG A 351 -10.16 -6.00 -1.60
N LEU A 352 -10.55 -4.73 -1.38
CA LEU A 352 -11.32 -3.94 -2.33
C LEU A 352 -10.46 -3.05 -3.23
N ALA A 353 -9.21 -2.82 -2.86
CA ALA A 353 -8.26 -2.04 -3.63
C ALA A 353 -6.88 -2.70 -3.65
N ALA A 354 -6.18 -2.59 -4.77
CA ALA A 354 -4.82 -3.09 -4.95
C ALA A 354 -3.99 -2.15 -5.81
N LEU A 355 -2.66 -2.26 -5.73
CA LEU A 355 -1.75 -1.62 -6.66
C LEU A 355 -1.33 -2.59 -7.77
N PHE A 356 -1.51 -2.16 -9.02
CA PHE A 356 -0.88 -2.78 -10.16
C PHE A 356 0.02 -1.73 -10.82
N GLN A 357 1.31 -2.02 -10.87
CA GLN A 357 2.32 -1.05 -11.34
C GLN A 357 2.15 0.33 -10.69
N GLY A 358 2.00 0.32 -9.37
CA GLY A 358 1.81 1.51 -8.54
C GLY A 358 0.47 2.24 -8.66
N ARG A 359 -0.40 1.86 -9.59
CA ARG A 359 -1.71 2.49 -9.79
C ARG A 359 -2.80 1.76 -9.02
N VAL A 360 -3.76 2.53 -8.49
CA VAL A 360 -4.86 1.98 -7.68
C VAL A 360 -5.95 1.42 -8.58
N TYR A 361 -6.25 0.16 -8.37
CA TYR A 361 -7.40 -0.55 -8.95
C TYR A 361 -8.36 -0.97 -7.86
N LEU A 362 -9.64 -0.95 -8.17
CA LEU A 362 -10.72 -1.45 -7.30
C LEU A 362 -11.17 -2.82 -7.80
N ASP A 363 -11.40 -3.77 -6.88
CA ASP A 363 -12.01 -5.08 -7.22
C ASP A 363 -13.48 -4.88 -7.59
N ALA A 364 -13.72 -4.64 -8.88
CA ALA A 364 -15.07 -4.43 -9.42
C ALA A 364 -15.96 -5.66 -9.24
N SER A 365 -15.39 -6.88 -9.25
CA SER A 365 -16.15 -8.11 -9.03
C SER A 365 -16.71 -8.16 -7.62
N VAL A 366 -15.87 -7.89 -6.61
CA VAL A 366 -16.30 -7.85 -5.20
C VAL A 366 -17.28 -6.71 -4.96
N ILE A 367 -17.03 -5.52 -5.51
CA ILE A 367 -17.91 -4.35 -5.31
C ILE A 367 -19.29 -4.61 -5.93
N GLN A 368 -19.36 -5.19 -7.14
CA GLN A 368 -20.61 -5.60 -7.76
C GLN A 368 -21.36 -6.61 -6.90
N TRP A 369 -20.64 -7.63 -6.38
CA TRP A 369 -21.23 -8.65 -5.52
C TRP A 369 -21.77 -8.06 -4.21
N VAL A 370 -20.99 -7.23 -3.55
CA VAL A 370 -21.40 -6.59 -2.28
C VAL A 370 -22.64 -5.72 -2.50
N GLY A 371 -22.69 -4.92 -3.57
CA GLY A 371 -23.87 -4.13 -3.91
C GLY A 371 -25.12 -5.00 -4.15
N TYR A 372 -24.95 -6.12 -4.84
CA TYR A 372 -26.03 -7.08 -5.12
C TYR A 372 -26.49 -7.81 -3.85
N ASP A 373 -25.57 -8.43 -3.10
CA ASP A 373 -25.91 -9.24 -1.91
C ASP A 373 -26.37 -8.39 -0.72
N ALA A 374 -25.85 -7.16 -0.58
CA ALA A 374 -26.26 -6.26 0.49
C ALA A 374 -27.62 -5.61 0.23
N LEU A 375 -27.84 -5.03 -0.95
CA LEU A 375 -28.93 -4.11 -1.24
C LEU A 375 -29.76 -4.48 -2.48
N GLY A 376 -29.40 -5.55 -3.19
CA GLY A 376 -30.05 -5.97 -4.43
C GLY A 376 -29.75 -5.08 -5.63
N VAL A 377 -28.66 -4.32 -5.61
CA VAL A 377 -28.23 -3.48 -6.73
C VAL A 377 -27.68 -4.36 -7.85
N PRO A 378 -28.25 -4.36 -9.06
CA PRO A 378 -27.74 -5.20 -10.15
C PRO A 378 -26.31 -4.84 -10.54
N PRO A 379 -25.46 -5.81 -10.98
CA PRO A 379 -24.09 -5.56 -11.43
C PRO A 379 -23.97 -4.41 -12.44
N LYS A 380 -24.89 -4.34 -13.42
CA LYS A 380 -24.96 -3.26 -14.40
C LYS A 380 -25.08 -1.87 -13.76
N ALA A 381 -25.94 -1.73 -12.76
CA ALA A 381 -26.13 -0.46 -12.05
C ALA A 381 -24.90 -0.11 -11.19
N MET A 382 -24.25 -1.12 -10.60
CA MET A 382 -23.01 -0.93 -9.86
C MET A 382 -21.87 -0.50 -10.79
N ASN A 383 -21.75 -1.08 -11.98
CA ASN A 383 -20.78 -0.65 -12.99
C ASN A 383 -20.99 0.80 -13.44
N ALA A 384 -22.24 1.23 -13.57
CA ALA A 384 -22.54 2.64 -13.88
C ALA A 384 -22.07 3.61 -12.76
N LEU A 385 -22.04 3.17 -11.49
CA LEU A 385 -21.52 3.94 -10.37
C LEU A 385 -19.99 3.93 -10.31
N LEU A 386 -19.37 2.77 -10.62
CA LEU A 386 -17.92 2.64 -10.66
C LEU A 386 -17.30 3.35 -11.89
N GLY A 387 -18.03 3.44 -12.97
CA GLY A 387 -17.47 3.84 -14.28
C GLY A 387 -16.56 2.76 -14.86
N GLY A 388 -16.09 2.98 -16.10
CA GLY A 388 -15.17 2.08 -16.79
C GLY A 388 -15.85 0.90 -17.52
N PRO A 389 -15.07 0.15 -18.30
CA PRO A 389 -15.57 -0.90 -19.22
C PRO A 389 -15.55 -2.32 -18.62
N GLN A 390 -15.44 -2.48 -17.29
CA GLN A 390 -15.34 -3.79 -16.66
C GLN A 390 -16.59 -4.64 -16.92
N PRO A 391 -16.44 -5.98 -17.12
CA PRO A 391 -17.54 -6.90 -17.29
C PRO A 391 -18.45 -6.99 -16.06
N GLU A 392 -19.68 -7.42 -16.28
CA GLU A 392 -20.62 -7.75 -15.21
C GLU A 392 -20.34 -9.16 -14.67
N ILE A 393 -20.42 -9.33 -13.35
CA ILE A 393 -20.38 -10.66 -12.74
C ILE A 393 -21.71 -11.38 -12.95
N ALA A 394 -21.65 -12.72 -12.99
CA ALA A 394 -22.86 -13.53 -12.97
C ALA A 394 -23.44 -13.58 -11.54
N VAL A 395 -24.74 -13.30 -11.42
CA VAL A 395 -25.46 -13.33 -10.15
C VAL A 395 -26.73 -14.16 -10.27
N PRO A 396 -27.12 -14.95 -9.24
CA PRO A 396 -28.39 -15.70 -9.26
C PRO A 396 -29.57 -14.74 -9.13
N PRO A 397 -30.77 -15.13 -9.59
CA PRO A 397 -31.99 -14.32 -9.40
C PRO A 397 -32.33 -14.17 -7.91
N LEU A 398 -32.80 -12.97 -7.52
CA LEU A 398 -33.18 -12.68 -6.14
C LEU A 398 -34.44 -13.42 -5.72
N THR A 399 -34.38 -14.16 -4.62
CA THR A 399 -35.55 -14.77 -3.98
C THR A 399 -36.39 -13.70 -3.25
N LEU A 400 -37.64 -14.02 -2.92
CA LEU A 400 -38.53 -13.13 -2.16
C LEU A 400 -37.93 -12.79 -0.77
N VAL A 401 -37.32 -13.77 -0.09
CA VAL A 401 -36.67 -13.58 1.21
C VAL A 401 -35.49 -12.58 1.12
N GLN A 402 -34.68 -12.71 0.07
CA GLN A 402 -33.58 -11.75 -0.18
C GLN A 402 -34.12 -10.34 -0.43
N ARG A 403 -35.15 -10.17 -1.23
CA ARG A 403 -35.78 -8.85 -1.47
C ARG A 403 -36.31 -8.21 -0.19
N LEU A 404 -36.96 -8.99 0.69
CA LEU A 404 -37.40 -8.50 2.00
C LEU A 404 -36.21 -8.10 2.90
N ARG A 405 -35.14 -8.91 2.90
CA ARG A 405 -33.89 -8.62 3.63
C ARG A 405 -33.24 -7.34 3.12
N HIS A 406 -33.18 -7.13 1.82
CA HIS A 406 -32.66 -5.88 1.21
C HIS A 406 -33.52 -4.68 1.62
N GLY A 407 -34.82 -4.79 1.62
CA GLY A 407 -35.73 -3.74 2.10
C GLY A 407 -35.46 -3.36 3.57
N ALA A 408 -35.28 -4.36 4.44
CA ALA A 408 -34.95 -4.15 5.85
C ALA A 408 -33.57 -3.47 6.03
N ARG A 409 -32.56 -3.87 5.21
CA ARG A 409 -31.22 -3.24 5.22
C ARG A 409 -31.26 -1.79 4.73
N ILE A 410 -32.02 -1.50 3.67
CA ILE A 410 -32.22 -0.12 3.18
C ILE A 410 -32.87 0.73 4.25
N LEU A 411 -33.90 0.23 4.94
CA LEU A 411 -34.56 0.95 6.02
C LEU A 411 -33.59 1.22 7.20
N ARG A 412 -32.75 0.22 7.55
CA ARG A 412 -31.72 0.36 8.58
C ARG A 412 -30.68 1.42 8.17
N TYR A 413 -30.21 1.37 6.92
CA TYR A 413 -29.30 2.38 6.37
C TYR A 413 -29.90 3.79 6.51
N LEU A 414 -31.13 4.00 6.08
CA LEU A 414 -31.80 5.33 6.16
C LEU A 414 -31.89 5.83 7.60
N ARG A 415 -32.24 4.93 8.55
CA ARG A 415 -32.32 5.28 9.98
C ARG A 415 -30.98 5.65 10.59
N ARG A 416 -29.89 4.97 10.21
CA ARG A 416 -28.53 5.21 10.73
C ARG A 416 -27.84 6.37 10.03
N ALA A 417 -28.05 6.54 8.75
CA ALA A 417 -27.45 7.61 7.96
C ALA A 417 -28.04 8.99 8.24
N ALA A 418 -29.33 9.08 8.56
CA ALA A 418 -30.01 10.36 8.78
C ALA A 418 -29.42 11.19 9.94
N PRO A 419 -29.18 10.65 11.15
CA PRO A 419 -28.53 11.40 12.23
C PRO A 419 -27.10 11.83 11.87
N LEU A 420 -26.30 10.98 11.22
CA LEU A 420 -24.94 11.32 10.78
C LEU A 420 -24.94 12.51 9.83
N ARG A 421 -25.86 12.54 8.87
CA ARG A 421 -26.01 13.67 7.95
C ARG A 421 -26.45 14.95 8.66
N LYS A 422 -27.33 14.84 9.68
CA LYS A 422 -27.76 15.99 10.46
C LYS A 422 -26.62 16.55 11.33
N GLN A 423 -25.84 15.67 11.96
CA GLN A 423 -24.67 16.05 12.76
C GLN A 423 -23.55 16.66 11.91
N ALA A 424 -23.41 16.25 10.64
CA ALA A 424 -22.37 16.73 9.74
C ALA A 424 -22.31 18.27 9.61
N GLU A 425 -23.44 18.97 9.74
CA GLU A 425 -23.46 20.44 9.70
C GLU A 425 -22.66 21.08 10.85
N GLN A 426 -22.61 20.41 12.01
CA GLN A 426 -21.86 20.86 13.20
C GLN A 426 -20.46 20.27 13.25
N ASP A 427 -20.30 19.02 12.86
CA ASP A 427 -19.04 18.29 13.01
C ASP A 427 -18.03 18.68 11.94
N LEU A 428 -18.43 18.84 10.68
CA LEU A 428 -17.49 19.19 9.60
C LEU A 428 -16.71 20.49 9.85
N PRO A 429 -17.33 21.60 10.31
CA PRO A 429 -16.58 22.81 10.68
C PRO A 429 -15.59 22.58 11.84
N ARG A 430 -15.96 21.79 12.86
CA ARG A 430 -15.08 21.47 14.00
C ARG A 430 -13.90 20.64 13.58
N LEU A 431 -14.12 19.59 12.77
CA LEU A 431 -13.06 18.73 12.22
C LEU A 431 -12.13 19.54 11.32
N PHE A 432 -12.68 20.46 10.53
CA PHE A 432 -11.86 21.34 9.71
C PHE A 432 -11.01 22.29 10.57
N ALA A 433 -11.59 22.88 11.62
CA ALA A 433 -10.84 23.73 12.54
C ALA A 433 -9.71 22.97 13.26
N ARG A 434 -9.94 21.70 13.65
CA ARG A 434 -8.88 20.83 14.20
C ARG A 434 -7.75 20.61 13.21
N ALA A 435 -8.08 20.32 11.94
CA ALA A 435 -7.08 20.16 10.89
C ALA A 435 -6.26 21.44 10.66
N GLN A 436 -6.92 22.62 10.70
CA GLN A 436 -6.25 23.91 10.60
C GLN A 436 -5.32 24.17 11.80
N ALA A 437 -5.75 23.84 13.01
CA ALA A 437 -4.89 23.96 14.20
C ALA A 437 -3.60 23.13 14.03
N TRP A 438 -3.69 21.90 13.54
CA TRP A 438 -2.52 21.08 13.24
C TRP A 438 -1.60 21.66 12.15
N LEU A 439 -2.19 22.37 11.18
CA LEU A 439 -1.41 23.03 10.11
C LEU A 439 -0.66 24.26 10.61
N ASP A 440 -1.18 24.93 11.65
CA ASP A 440 -0.63 26.17 12.21
C ASP A 440 0.32 25.88 13.40
N GLU A 441 0.27 24.68 13.98
CA GLU A 441 1.17 24.28 15.06
C GLU A 441 2.62 24.06 14.57
N PRO A 442 3.63 24.62 15.26
CA PRO A 442 5.02 24.36 14.93
C PRO A 442 5.36 22.88 15.14
N ALA A 443 6.33 22.39 14.34
CA ALA A 443 6.81 21.02 14.50
C ALA A 443 7.48 20.82 15.87
N PRO A 444 7.22 19.71 16.59
CA PRO A 444 7.89 19.36 17.83
C PRO A 444 9.41 19.34 17.67
N GLN A 445 10.15 19.59 18.75
CA GLN A 445 11.61 19.63 18.71
C GLN A 445 12.23 18.22 18.59
N SER A 446 11.68 17.22 19.29
CA SER A 446 12.19 15.85 19.21
C SER A 446 11.60 15.07 18.04
N ASN A 447 12.38 14.12 17.50
CA ASN A 447 11.92 13.23 16.43
C ASN A 447 10.82 12.27 16.91
N ALA A 448 10.94 11.80 18.16
CA ALA A 448 9.94 10.90 18.76
C ALA A 448 8.57 11.57 18.90
N GLU A 449 8.52 12.82 19.39
CA GLU A 449 7.26 13.59 19.47
C GLU A 449 6.69 13.89 18.09
N LEU A 450 7.55 14.21 17.11
CA LEU A 450 7.10 14.45 15.73
C LEU A 450 6.55 13.17 15.10
N GLY A 451 7.20 12.03 15.35
CA GLY A 451 6.69 10.71 14.95
C GLY A 451 5.37 10.35 15.61
N ALA A 452 5.19 10.65 16.90
CA ALA A 452 3.94 10.44 17.64
C ALA A 452 2.81 11.32 17.07
N ARG A 453 3.08 12.60 16.78
CA ARG A 453 2.13 13.51 16.12
C ARG A 453 1.72 12.99 14.75
N LEU A 454 2.67 12.56 13.93
CA LEU A 454 2.38 12.01 12.61
C LEU A 454 1.53 10.75 12.71
N ARG A 455 1.82 9.86 13.67
CA ARG A 455 1.01 8.67 13.96
C ARG A 455 -0.43 9.04 14.32
N GLU A 456 -0.63 10.04 15.20
CA GLU A 456 -1.96 10.54 15.56
C GLU A 456 -2.71 11.08 14.34
N GLN A 457 -2.05 11.91 13.52
CA GLN A 457 -2.63 12.51 12.32
C GLN A 457 -3.07 11.43 11.32
N LEU A 458 -2.20 10.47 10.99
CA LEU A 458 -2.51 9.37 10.06
C LEU A 458 -3.61 8.45 10.62
N SER A 459 -3.56 8.10 11.91
CA SER A 459 -4.60 7.29 12.56
C SER A 459 -5.95 7.99 12.54
N THR A 460 -5.99 9.32 12.78
CA THR A 460 -7.22 10.11 12.70
C THR A 460 -7.83 10.09 11.31
N VAL A 461 -7.00 10.23 10.26
CA VAL A 461 -7.45 10.10 8.87
C VAL A 461 -8.04 8.72 8.62
N MET A 462 -7.34 7.66 9.00
CA MET A 462 -7.77 6.28 8.75
C MET A 462 -9.03 5.88 9.53
N ALA A 463 -9.28 6.50 10.70
CA ALA A 463 -10.44 6.23 11.55
C ALA A 463 -11.66 7.13 11.25
N ALA A 464 -11.59 8.00 10.25
CA ALA A 464 -12.62 9.00 9.97
C ALA A 464 -13.87 8.43 9.25
N ASP A 465 -14.55 7.45 9.85
CA ASP A 465 -15.71 6.76 9.27
C ASP A 465 -16.80 7.69 8.76
N GLU A 466 -17.10 8.75 9.53
CA GLU A 466 -18.11 9.74 9.16
C GLU A 466 -17.73 10.46 7.87
N LEU A 467 -16.46 10.83 7.71
CA LEU A 467 -15.98 11.50 6.51
C LEU A 467 -16.00 10.55 5.30
N PHE A 468 -15.64 9.28 5.49
CA PHE A 468 -15.72 8.27 4.44
C PHE A 468 -17.16 8.00 4.03
N PHE A 469 -18.08 7.90 5.00
CA PHE A 469 -19.51 7.78 4.73
C PHE A 469 -20.03 8.97 3.92
N LEU A 470 -19.74 10.21 4.36
CA LEU A 470 -20.21 11.42 3.69
C LEU A 470 -19.66 11.54 2.26
N GLN A 471 -18.40 11.15 2.03
CA GLN A 471 -17.81 11.10 0.69
C GLN A 471 -18.46 10.04 -0.20
N GLY A 472 -18.63 8.83 0.31
CA GLY A 472 -19.13 7.68 -0.47
C GLY A 472 -20.65 7.68 -0.66
N SER A 473 -21.39 8.38 0.20
CA SER A 473 -22.87 8.37 0.18
C SER A 473 -23.50 9.45 -0.71
N GLY A 474 -22.69 10.31 -1.32
CA GLY A 474 -23.18 11.36 -2.21
C GLY A 474 -23.76 10.80 -3.50
N GLY A 475 -24.97 11.24 -3.86
CA GLY A 475 -25.55 10.95 -5.17
C GLY A 475 -26.87 10.21 -5.18
N GLY A 476 -27.31 9.59 -4.09
CA GLY A 476 -28.59 8.88 -4.07
C GLY A 476 -29.79 9.77 -4.34
N ALA A 477 -29.85 10.91 -3.70
CA ALA A 477 -30.91 11.90 -3.96
C ALA A 477 -30.76 12.57 -5.33
N LEU A 478 -29.51 12.82 -5.76
CA LEU A 478 -29.20 13.39 -7.08
C LEU A 478 -29.65 12.44 -8.21
N HIS A 479 -29.34 11.15 -8.09
CA HIS A 479 -29.73 10.15 -9.09
C HIS A 479 -31.26 10.06 -9.22
N LYS A 480 -31.97 9.99 -8.09
CA LYS A 480 -33.44 9.96 -8.09
C LYS A 480 -34.05 11.26 -8.63
N LEU A 481 -33.42 12.41 -8.36
CA LEU A 481 -33.83 13.69 -8.94
C LEU A 481 -33.64 13.66 -10.46
N LEU A 482 -32.49 13.17 -10.95
CA LEU A 482 -32.20 13.04 -12.38
C LEU A 482 -33.22 12.14 -13.07
N GLU A 483 -33.53 10.96 -12.49
CA GLU A 483 -34.54 10.05 -13.04
C GLU A 483 -35.92 10.72 -13.12
N LEU A 484 -36.31 11.46 -12.07
CA LEU A 484 -37.57 12.19 -12.04
C LEU A 484 -37.63 13.28 -13.10
N VAL A 485 -36.54 14.05 -13.24
CA VAL A 485 -36.42 15.13 -14.24
C VAL A 485 -36.42 14.55 -15.65
N GLU A 486 -35.66 13.45 -15.91
CA GLU A 486 -35.63 12.80 -17.22
C GLU A 486 -36.99 12.24 -17.64
N LYS A 487 -37.73 11.62 -16.71
CA LYS A 487 -39.13 11.17 -16.97
C LYS A 487 -40.07 12.32 -17.28
N ALA A 488 -39.89 13.46 -16.61
CA ALA A 488 -40.74 14.64 -16.83
C ALA A 488 -40.38 15.42 -18.09
N ARG A 489 -39.10 15.36 -18.50
CA ARG A 489 -38.51 16.07 -19.63
C ARG A 489 -37.45 15.19 -20.32
N PRO A 490 -37.87 14.23 -21.16
CA PRO A 490 -36.95 13.33 -21.84
C PRO A 490 -35.89 14.10 -22.66
N GLY A 491 -34.63 13.73 -22.54
CA GLY A 491 -33.49 14.35 -23.19
C GLY A 491 -32.97 15.64 -22.54
N GLU A 492 -33.69 16.20 -21.55
CA GLU A 492 -33.26 17.41 -20.84
C GLU A 492 -32.80 17.15 -19.38
N GLY A 493 -32.86 15.89 -18.91
CA GLY A 493 -32.67 15.52 -17.51
C GLY A 493 -31.36 16.04 -16.94
N HIS A 494 -30.25 15.80 -17.61
CA HIS A 494 -28.92 16.26 -17.16
C HIS A 494 -28.80 17.78 -17.10
N ALA A 495 -29.21 18.48 -18.16
CA ALA A 495 -29.09 19.95 -18.24
C ALA A 495 -29.96 20.66 -17.17
N LEU A 496 -31.21 20.23 -17.01
CA LEU A 496 -32.11 20.78 -16.00
C LEU A 496 -31.63 20.47 -14.58
N THR A 497 -31.19 19.25 -14.32
CA THR A 497 -30.68 18.86 -13.01
C THR A 497 -29.41 19.65 -12.67
N ALA A 498 -28.48 19.83 -13.59
CA ALA A 498 -27.28 20.66 -13.41
C ALA A 498 -27.66 22.12 -13.09
N ALA A 499 -28.61 22.71 -13.84
CA ALA A 499 -29.10 24.05 -13.57
C ALA A 499 -29.77 24.17 -12.19
N LEU A 500 -30.59 23.18 -11.82
CA LEU A 500 -31.21 23.11 -10.49
C LEU A 500 -30.15 23.02 -9.37
N MET A 501 -29.10 22.26 -9.56
CA MET A 501 -28.01 22.10 -8.56
C MET A 501 -27.16 23.35 -8.43
N ALA A 502 -26.94 24.11 -9.49
CA ALA A 502 -26.12 25.34 -9.50
C ALA A 502 -26.70 26.49 -8.66
N GLY A 503 -28.02 26.53 -8.42
CA GLY A 503 -28.62 27.57 -7.61
C GLY A 503 -28.59 27.28 -6.11
N GLY A 504 -28.48 28.32 -5.26
CA GLY A 504 -28.49 28.26 -3.82
C GLY A 504 -27.13 28.49 -3.17
N LYS A 505 -26.92 27.99 -1.93
CA LYS A 505 -25.64 28.13 -1.22
C LYS A 505 -24.55 27.35 -1.99
N PRO A 506 -23.44 28.00 -2.35
CA PRO A 506 -22.39 27.33 -3.10
C PRO A 506 -21.73 26.21 -2.26
N SER A 507 -21.32 25.12 -2.92
CA SER A 507 -20.44 24.11 -2.31
C SER A 507 -19.05 24.70 -2.03
N VAL A 508 -18.23 24.00 -1.25
CA VAL A 508 -16.85 24.43 -0.94
C VAL A 508 -16.05 24.71 -2.21
N THR A 509 -16.16 23.84 -3.22
CA THR A 509 -15.46 23.99 -4.50
C THR A 509 -16.00 25.18 -5.31
N ALA A 510 -17.32 25.39 -5.32
CA ALA A 510 -17.91 26.54 -6.00
C ALA A 510 -17.53 27.84 -5.29
N ALA A 511 -17.56 27.88 -3.95
CA ALA A 511 -17.14 29.04 -3.16
C ALA A 511 -15.67 29.39 -3.41
N GLN A 512 -14.79 28.38 -3.50
CA GLN A 512 -13.39 28.54 -3.89
C GLN A 512 -13.24 29.14 -5.29
N GLY A 513 -13.99 28.65 -6.27
CA GLY A 513 -13.98 29.21 -7.62
C GLY A 513 -14.42 30.69 -7.65
N TYR A 514 -15.45 31.04 -6.90
CA TYR A 514 -15.89 32.45 -6.77
C TYR A 514 -14.85 33.33 -6.07
N ALA A 515 -14.20 32.82 -5.02
CA ALA A 515 -13.11 33.54 -4.36
C ALA A 515 -11.92 33.76 -5.29
N LEU A 516 -11.61 32.79 -6.15
CA LEU A 516 -10.54 32.93 -7.15
C LEU A 516 -10.88 33.97 -8.22
N MET A 517 -12.14 34.04 -8.67
CA MET A 517 -12.60 35.09 -9.57
C MET A 517 -12.55 36.50 -8.92
N ALA A 518 -12.92 36.58 -7.63
CA ALA A 518 -12.81 37.84 -6.88
C ALA A 518 -11.34 38.29 -6.77
N LEU A 519 -10.41 37.36 -6.53
CA LEU A 519 -8.97 37.62 -6.54
C LEU A 519 -8.49 38.13 -7.90
N ALA A 520 -8.98 37.56 -9.02
CA ALA A 520 -8.66 38.02 -10.35
C ALA A 520 -9.12 39.47 -10.59
N GLY A 521 -10.29 39.84 -10.08
CA GLY A 521 -10.77 41.22 -10.12
C GLY A 521 -9.88 42.18 -9.28
N LEU A 522 -9.45 41.78 -8.10
CA LEU A 522 -8.52 42.56 -7.28
C LEU A 522 -7.14 42.69 -7.92
N ALA A 523 -6.64 41.62 -8.54
CA ALA A 523 -5.37 41.64 -9.26
C ALA A 523 -5.43 42.58 -10.46
N ALA A 524 -6.53 42.58 -11.21
CA ALA A 524 -6.72 43.48 -12.37
C ALA A 524 -6.74 44.98 -11.97
N ALA A 525 -7.23 45.29 -10.76
CA ALA A 525 -7.22 46.64 -10.20
C ALA A 525 -5.89 47.06 -9.55
N ASP A 526 -4.98 46.10 -9.29
CA ASP A 526 -3.68 46.31 -8.65
C ASP A 526 -2.57 46.25 -9.70
N ALA A 527 -2.11 47.43 -10.17
CA ALA A 527 -1.11 47.51 -11.22
C ALA A 527 0.25 46.87 -10.86
N GLN A 528 0.63 46.85 -9.58
CA GLN A 528 1.87 46.20 -9.14
C GLN A 528 1.72 44.68 -9.15
N ALA A 529 0.60 44.19 -8.60
CA ALA A 529 0.27 42.75 -8.62
C ALA A 529 0.20 42.25 -10.07
N MET A 530 -0.45 42.97 -10.98
CA MET A 530 -0.55 42.57 -12.38
C MET A 530 0.79 42.54 -13.11
N ARG A 531 1.70 43.47 -12.84
CA ARG A 531 3.06 43.45 -13.41
C ARG A 531 3.81 42.19 -12.93
N TRP A 532 3.77 41.90 -11.64
CA TRP A 532 4.43 40.74 -11.08
C TRP A 532 3.81 39.43 -11.58
N LEU A 533 2.48 39.32 -11.63
CA LEU A 533 1.78 38.13 -12.14
C LEU A 533 2.13 37.81 -13.59
N ARG A 534 2.36 38.80 -14.41
CA ARG A 534 2.71 38.66 -15.85
C ARG A 534 4.18 38.36 -16.09
N ASP A 535 5.02 38.50 -15.07
CA ASP A 535 6.44 38.15 -15.20
C ASP A 535 6.61 36.62 -15.31
N PRO A 536 7.09 36.07 -16.42
CA PRO A 536 7.31 34.64 -16.59
C PRO A 536 8.41 34.08 -15.63
N ALA A 537 9.29 34.96 -15.16
CA ALA A 537 10.37 34.62 -14.23
C ALA A 537 9.98 34.79 -12.73
N ARG A 538 8.70 35.13 -12.45
CA ARG A 538 8.26 35.32 -11.06
C ARG A 538 8.53 34.08 -10.18
N ASP A 539 9.04 34.31 -9.00
CA ASP A 539 9.04 33.29 -7.93
C ASP A 539 7.66 33.23 -7.28
N SER A 540 6.88 32.20 -7.64
CA SER A 540 5.53 32.01 -7.12
C SER A 540 5.53 31.71 -5.61
N ALA A 541 6.55 31.06 -5.07
CA ALA A 541 6.68 30.77 -3.62
C ALA A 541 7.01 32.04 -2.83
N GLY A 542 7.80 32.96 -3.40
CA GLY A 542 8.19 34.22 -2.80
C GLY A 542 7.18 35.37 -2.93
N TRP A 543 5.92 35.09 -3.30
CA TRP A 543 4.87 36.11 -3.52
C TRP A 543 4.69 37.11 -2.36
N GLN A 544 4.91 36.63 -1.11
CA GLN A 544 4.74 37.47 0.09
C GLN A 544 5.76 38.62 0.14
N SER A 545 7.00 38.38 -0.24
CA SER A 545 8.07 39.38 -0.29
C SER A 545 8.03 40.19 -1.58
N ALA A 546 7.56 39.59 -2.68
CA ALA A 546 7.50 40.26 -3.98
C ALA A 546 6.38 41.30 -4.12
N LEU A 547 5.29 41.14 -3.36
CA LEU A 547 4.16 42.06 -3.36
C LEU A 547 4.20 43.02 -2.15
N PRO A 548 3.91 44.32 -2.32
CA PRO A 548 3.93 45.27 -1.22
C PRO A 548 2.80 45.03 -0.22
N ASP A 549 3.01 45.38 1.06
CA ASP A 549 2.03 45.16 2.13
C ASP A 549 0.74 45.93 1.94
N GLY A 550 0.78 47.06 1.21
CA GLY A 550 -0.39 47.83 0.84
C GLY A 550 -1.29 47.23 -0.23
N SER A 551 -0.82 46.16 -0.95
CA SER A 551 -1.55 45.54 -2.04
C SER A 551 -2.85 44.89 -1.56
N PRO A 552 -4.04 45.31 -2.09
CA PRO A 552 -5.29 44.63 -1.82
C PRO A 552 -5.30 43.18 -2.29
N PHE A 553 -4.66 42.90 -3.41
CA PHE A 553 -4.49 41.52 -3.90
C PHE A 553 -3.67 40.66 -2.93
N LYS A 554 -2.53 41.13 -2.43
CA LYS A 554 -1.69 40.40 -1.46
C LYS A 554 -2.49 39.97 -0.25
N ARG A 555 -3.25 40.88 0.36
CA ARG A 555 -4.06 40.59 1.55
C ARG A 555 -5.14 39.55 1.28
N ALA A 556 -5.90 39.75 0.20
CA ALA A 556 -6.97 38.84 -0.20
C ALA A 556 -6.43 37.45 -0.58
N PHE A 557 -5.26 37.39 -1.20
CA PHE A 557 -4.60 36.13 -1.54
C PHE A 557 -4.08 35.39 -0.31
N ALA A 558 -3.55 36.09 0.69
CA ALA A 558 -3.22 35.50 1.99
C ALA A 558 -4.44 34.89 2.68
N ASP A 559 -5.58 35.58 2.67
CA ASP A 559 -6.84 35.10 3.21
C ASP A 559 -7.35 33.87 2.48
N PHE A 560 -7.26 33.87 1.14
CA PHE A 560 -7.59 32.72 0.31
C PHE A 560 -6.72 31.50 0.65
N LEU A 561 -5.41 31.67 0.80
CA LEU A 561 -4.49 30.58 1.16
C LEU A 561 -4.69 30.08 2.60
N ARG A 562 -5.12 30.91 3.55
CA ARG A 562 -5.54 30.45 4.87
C ARG A 562 -6.74 29.52 4.79
N GLN A 563 -7.71 29.82 3.94
CA GLN A 563 -8.94 29.04 3.81
C GLN A 563 -8.78 27.81 2.92
N TYR A 564 -8.07 27.91 1.79
CA TYR A 564 -8.00 26.88 0.76
C TYR A 564 -6.58 26.35 0.50
N GLY A 565 -5.57 26.89 1.16
CA GLY A 565 -4.16 26.54 0.92
C GLY A 565 -3.77 25.11 1.28
N HIS A 566 -4.63 24.38 2.01
CA HIS A 566 -4.47 22.95 2.28
C HIS A 566 -4.74 22.07 1.05
N ARG A 567 -5.38 22.61 0.02
CA ARG A 567 -5.70 21.90 -1.23
C ARG A 567 -4.50 21.84 -2.19
N ALA A 568 -4.62 21.01 -3.21
CA ALA A 568 -3.60 20.82 -4.25
C ALA A 568 -4.24 20.35 -5.57
N VAL A 569 -3.46 20.31 -6.63
CA VAL A 569 -3.77 19.50 -7.80
C VAL A 569 -3.54 18.03 -7.42
N TYR A 570 -4.54 17.16 -7.64
CA TYR A 570 -4.53 15.77 -7.16
C TYR A 570 -4.24 15.67 -5.66
N GLU A 571 -5.03 16.34 -4.88
CA GLU A 571 -4.86 16.59 -3.43
C GLU A 571 -4.82 15.36 -2.54
N THR A 572 -5.19 14.19 -3.06
CA THR A 572 -5.11 12.90 -2.35
C THR A 572 -3.68 12.39 -2.20
N TYR A 573 -2.77 12.80 -3.11
CA TYR A 573 -1.35 12.44 -3.00
C TYR A 573 -0.68 13.28 -1.91
N LEU A 574 -0.05 12.59 -0.94
CA LEU A 574 0.69 13.26 0.14
C LEU A 574 1.94 13.98 -0.38
N ARG A 575 2.59 13.46 -1.42
CA ARG A 575 3.79 14.06 -2.01
C ARG A 575 3.53 15.35 -2.80
N ASN A 576 2.28 15.59 -3.24
CA ASN A 576 1.97 16.77 -4.02
C ASN A 576 1.99 18.04 -3.15
N PRO A 577 2.68 19.11 -3.56
CA PRO A 577 2.74 20.35 -2.80
C PRO A 577 1.34 20.95 -2.67
N ARG A 578 1.06 21.52 -1.50
CA ARG A 578 -0.20 22.22 -1.23
C ARG A 578 -0.11 23.65 -1.78
N TRP A 579 -1.24 24.24 -2.07
CA TRP A 579 -1.27 25.60 -2.59
C TRP A 579 -0.63 26.65 -1.68
N ARG A 580 -0.58 26.38 -0.35
CA ARG A 580 0.19 27.23 0.58
C ARG A 580 1.71 27.09 0.41
N GLU A 581 2.18 25.95 -0.12
CA GLU A 581 3.60 25.67 -0.38
C GLU A 581 4.02 26.12 -1.76
N ASP A 582 3.19 25.82 -2.77
CA ASP A 582 3.37 26.22 -4.16
C ASP A 582 2.06 26.79 -4.74
N PRO A 583 1.87 28.09 -4.70
CA PRO A 583 0.69 28.75 -5.23
C PRO A 583 0.74 29.02 -6.74
N GLY A 584 1.76 28.57 -7.46
CA GLY A 584 1.97 28.87 -8.88
C GLY A 584 0.74 28.62 -9.75
N TYR A 585 0.11 27.43 -9.60
CA TYR A 585 -1.13 27.07 -10.29
C TYR A 585 -2.28 28.07 -10.04
N LEU A 586 -2.43 28.55 -8.80
CA LEU A 586 -3.47 29.51 -8.45
C LEU A 586 -3.20 30.88 -9.07
N LEU A 587 -1.95 31.33 -9.04
CA LEU A 587 -1.54 32.63 -9.61
C LEU A 587 -1.75 32.64 -11.12
N ASP A 588 -1.45 31.54 -11.81
CA ASP A 588 -1.75 31.36 -13.23
C ASP A 588 -3.26 31.36 -13.50
N SER A 589 -4.03 30.72 -12.62
CA SER A 589 -5.50 30.72 -12.72
C SER A 589 -6.10 32.09 -12.51
N VAL A 590 -5.59 32.88 -11.55
CA VAL A 590 -5.97 34.29 -11.35
C VAL A 590 -5.72 35.11 -12.59
N LEU A 591 -4.55 34.94 -13.22
CA LEU A 591 -4.19 35.65 -14.45
C LEU A 591 -5.14 35.29 -15.61
N ARG A 592 -5.51 34.04 -15.78
CA ARG A 592 -6.44 33.56 -16.83
C ARG A 592 -7.88 34.00 -16.61
N LEU A 593 -8.30 34.15 -15.34
CA LEU A 593 -9.65 34.57 -14.96
C LEU A 593 -9.83 36.10 -15.00
N GLY A 594 -8.77 36.85 -15.32
CA GLY A 594 -8.81 38.31 -15.40
C GLY A 594 -9.91 38.79 -16.39
N GLY A 595 -10.83 39.62 -15.86
CA GLY A 595 -11.97 40.15 -16.63
C GLY A 595 -13.26 39.35 -16.49
N ALA A 596 -13.30 38.24 -15.70
CA ALA A 596 -14.51 37.49 -15.42
C ALA A 596 -15.41 38.27 -14.45
N ASP A 597 -16.66 38.56 -14.86
CA ASP A 597 -17.67 39.21 -14.01
C ASP A 597 -18.38 38.17 -13.13
N LEU A 598 -17.99 38.11 -11.87
CA LEU A 598 -18.59 37.22 -10.85
C LEU A 598 -20.07 37.53 -10.62
N ALA A 599 -20.47 38.80 -10.63
CA ALA A 599 -21.85 39.19 -10.40
C ALA A 599 -22.76 38.74 -11.55
N ALA A 600 -22.28 38.94 -12.79
CA ALA A 600 -22.98 38.45 -13.98
C ALA A 600 -23.06 36.92 -14.04
N LEU A 601 -22.00 36.22 -13.61
CA LEU A 601 -22.02 34.75 -13.54
C LEU A 601 -23.06 34.24 -12.55
N ARG A 602 -23.10 34.79 -11.32
CA ARG A 602 -24.08 34.43 -10.30
C ARG A 602 -25.52 34.75 -10.76
N ALA A 603 -25.75 35.92 -11.33
CA ALA A 603 -27.06 36.28 -11.85
C ALA A 603 -27.53 35.31 -12.94
N ARG A 604 -26.64 34.89 -13.85
CA ARG A 604 -26.96 33.88 -14.88
C ARG A 604 -27.28 32.51 -14.26
N GLN A 605 -26.52 32.06 -13.27
CA GLN A 605 -26.77 30.79 -12.58
C GLN A 605 -28.10 30.81 -11.81
N ASP A 606 -28.43 31.88 -11.09
CA ASP A 606 -29.70 32.02 -10.36
C ASP A 606 -30.88 32.09 -11.33
N SER A 607 -30.75 32.81 -12.42
CA SER A 607 -31.74 32.86 -13.50
C SER A 607 -31.97 31.45 -14.11
N ALA A 608 -30.90 30.76 -14.47
CA ALA A 608 -30.99 29.40 -15.02
C ALA A 608 -31.64 28.40 -14.03
N ALA A 609 -31.28 28.48 -12.75
CA ALA A 609 -31.89 27.67 -11.68
C ALA A 609 -33.38 27.99 -11.48
N SER A 610 -33.77 29.27 -11.57
CA SER A 610 -35.17 29.68 -11.50
C SER A 610 -35.98 29.17 -12.69
N GLN A 611 -35.48 29.36 -13.89
CA GLN A 611 -36.10 28.84 -15.11
C GLN A 611 -36.22 27.31 -15.10
N ALA A 612 -35.16 26.58 -14.67
CA ALA A 612 -35.19 25.14 -14.53
C ALA A 612 -36.28 24.67 -13.52
N ARG A 613 -36.43 25.39 -12.38
CA ARG A 613 -37.51 25.10 -11.43
C ARG A 613 -38.89 25.32 -12.02
N GLN A 614 -39.11 26.42 -12.76
CA GLN A 614 -40.37 26.69 -13.45
C GLN A 614 -40.70 25.62 -14.48
N ARG A 615 -39.74 25.27 -15.33
CA ARG A 615 -39.88 24.22 -16.35
C ARG A 615 -40.21 22.85 -15.73
N LEU A 616 -39.51 22.48 -14.65
CA LEU A 616 -39.78 21.22 -13.94
C LEU A 616 -41.16 21.24 -13.26
N ARG A 617 -41.54 22.33 -12.62
CA ARG A 617 -42.89 22.49 -12.03
C ARG A 617 -43.99 22.39 -13.06
N ALA A 618 -43.84 22.99 -14.22
CA ALA A 618 -44.82 22.90 -15.33
C ALA A 618 -44.97 21.45 -15.88
N ALA A 619 -43.88 20.67 -15.92
CA ALA A 619 -43.86 19.31 -16.41
C ALA A 619 -44.35 18.27 -15.39
N LEU A 620 -44.27 18.55 -14.08
CA LEU A 620 -44.63 17.59 -13.02
C LEU A 620 -46.10 17.74 -12.59
N PRO A 621 -46.81 16.61 -12.40
CA PRO A 621 -48.11 16.57 -11.73
C PRO A 621 -48.00 17.20 -10.33
N LEU A 622 -49.10 17.80 -9.85
CA LEU A 622 -49.13 18.51 -8.55
C LEU A 622 -48.60 17.67 -7.38
N TRP A 623 -48.93 16.36 -7.36
CA TRP A 623 -48.52 15.44 -6.30
C TRP A 623 -47.03 15.06 -6.31
N GLN A 624 -46.34 15.20 -7.46
CA GLN A 624 -44.90 14.95 -7.54
C GLN A 624 -44.05 16.18 -7.18
N ARG A 625 -44.60 17.37 -7.20
CA ARG A 625 -43.83 18.62 -6.90
C ARG A 625 -43.21 18.66 -5.52
N PRO A 626 -43.86 18.19 -4.44
CA PRO A 626 -43.23 18.13 -3.11
C PRO A 626 -42.08 17.13 -3.07
N LEU A 627 -42.21 15.99 -3.78
CA LEU A 627 -41.12 15.00 -3.88
C LEU A 627 -39.90 15.57 -4.60
N ALA A 628 -40.12 16.26 -5.73
CA ALA A 628 -39.02 16.90 -6.47
C ALA A 628 -38.29 17.95 -5.61
N ALA A 629 -39.06 18.77 -4.84
CA ALA A 629 -38.49 19.76 -3.94
C ALA A 629 -37.65 19.10 -2.82
N LYS A 630 -38.13 18.00 -2.22
CA LYS A 630 -37.39 17.24 -1.20
C LYS A 630 -36.13 16.60 -1.78
N LEU A 631 -36.21 16.00 -2.96
CA LEU A 631 -35.05 15.40 -3.64
C LEU A 631 -33.99 16.45 -3.97
N LEU A 632 -34.39 17.63 -4.48
CA LEU A 632 -33.47 18.72 -4.76
C LEU A 632 -32.78 19.23 -3.49
N ALA A 633 -33.54 19.42 -2.40
CA ALA A 633 -32.98 19.86 -1.12
C ALA A 633 -31.99 18.81 -0.58
N ALA A 634 -32.35 17.52 -0.61
CA ALA A 634 -31.47 16.43 -0.18
C ALA A 634 -30.22 16.32 -1.05
N ALA A 635 -30.35 16.40 -2.38
CA ALA A 635 -29.21 16.33 -3.30
C ALA A 635 -28.20 17.47 -3.05
N ARG A 636 -28.70 18.69 -2.78
CA ARG A 636 -27.85 19.83 -2.45
C ARG A 636 -27.12 19.65 -1.12
N ILE A 637 -27.78 19.16 -0.08
CA ILE A 637 -27.18 18.87 1.22
C ILE A 637 -26.14 17.76 1.06
N GLU A 638 -26.49 16.65 0.41
CA GLU A 638 -25.56 15.53 0.17
C GLU A 638 -24.30 15.98 -0.60
N GLY A 639 -24.47 16.78 -1.65
CA GLY A 639 -23.36 17.33 -2.42
C GLY A 639 -22.47 18.27 -1.61
N ALA A 640 -23.08 19.18 -0.82
CA ALA A 640 -22.32 20.09 0.03
C ALA A 640 -21.54 19.35 1.13
N GLN A 641 -22.16 18.35 1.77
CA GLN A 641 -21.51 17.52 2.80
C GLN A 641 -20.36 16.70 2.22
N ARG A 642 -20.54 16.11 1.03
CA ARG A 642 -19.48 15.38 0.35
C ARG A 642 -18.24 16.25 0.09
N GLU A 643 -18.45 17.44 -0.46
CA GLU A 643 -17.35 18.38 -0.73
C GLU A 643 -16.70 18.90 0.57
N ALA A 644 -17.47 19.16 1.61
CA ALA A 644 -16.94 19.57 2.90
C ALA A 644 -16.15 18.44 3.59
N ALA A 645 -16.67 17.21 3.59
CA ALA A 645 -15.96 16.03 4.10
C ALA A 645 -14.63 15.79 3.37
N ARG A 646 -14.65 15.94 2.05
CA ARG A 646 -13.41 15.86 1.24
C ARG A 646 -12.42 16.95 1.65
N SER A 647 -12.88 18.20 1.84
CA SER A 647 -12.01 19.29 2.27
C SER A 647 -11.38 19.04 3.63
N VAL A 648 -12.13 18.47 4.59
CA VAL A 648 -11.61 18.06 5.90
C VAL A 648 -10.53 16.98 5.76
N LEU A 649 -10.79 15.92 5.00
CA LEU A 649 -9.80 14.85 4.78
C LEU A 649 -8.52 15.38 4.15
N VAL A 650 -8.65 16.27 3.16
CA VAL A 650 -7.48 16.89 2.51
C VAL A 650 -6.72 17.80 3.48
N ALA A 651 -7.39 18.49 4.39
CA ALA A 651 -6.74 19.30 5.42
C ALA A 651 -5.97 18.41 6.42
N TYR A 652 -6.52 17.26 6.83
CA TYR A 652 -5.79 16.28 7.64
C TYR A 652 -4.57 15.71 6.90
N LEU A 653 -4.71 15.36 5.61
CA LEU A 653 -3.59 14.92 4.80
C LEU A 653 -2.52 16.01 4.65
N ALA A 654 -2.92 17.28 4.55
CA ALA A 654 -1.97 18.39 4.51
C ALA A 654 -1.21 18.55 5.83
N ALA A 655 -1.86 18.36 6.99
CA ALA A 655 -1.19 18.37 8.28
C ALA A 655 -0.19 17.21 8.43
N ALA A 656 -0.57 15.99 8.03
CA ALA A 656 0.31 14.84 8.02
C ALA A 656 1.51 15.05 7.08
N ARG A 657 1.29 15.66 5.91
CA ARG A 657 2.36 16.04 4.97
C ARG A 657 3.36 16.99 5.64
N ASN A 658 2.90 18.04 6.33
CA ASN A 658 3.78 18.98 7.02
C ASN A 658 4.66 18.28 8.05
N SER A 659 4.08 17.39 8.85
CA SER A 659 4.82 16.61 9.86
C SER A 659 5.82 15.65 9.20
N ALA A 660 5.43 14.96 8.12
CA ALA A 660 6.32 14.09 7.37
C ALA A 660 7.50 14.85 6.77
N LEU A 661 7.26 15.99 6.11
CA LEU A 661 8.33 16.84 5.56
C LEU A 661 9.26 17.41 6.64
N ALA A 662 8.71 17.78 7.81
CA ALA A 662 9.52 18.23 8.94
C ALA A 662 10.46 17.11 9.41
N LEU A 663 9.99 15.88 9.48
CA LEU A 663 10.82 14.70 9.77
C LEU A 663 11.85 14.46 8.66
N GLY A 664 11.43 14.54 7.39
CA GLY A 664 12.29 14.37 6.22
C GLY A 664 13.48 15.33 6.23
N ARG A 665 13.24 16.62 6.52
CA ARG A 665 14.32 17.62 6.62
C ARG A 665 15.38 17.28 7.67
N ARG A 666 15.00 16.64 8.78
CA ARG A 666 15.95 16.26 9.85
C ARG A 666 16.82 15.07 9.48
N TYR A 667 16.34 14.24 8.55
CA TYR A 667 17.07 13.06 8.09
C TYR A 667 17.67 13.23 6.68
N THR A 668 17.61 14.43 6.11
CA THR A 668 18.27 14.73 4.83
C THR A 668 19.77 14.90 5.06
N GLY A 669 20.58 14.15 4.33
CA GLY A 669 22.04 14.21 4.40
C GLY A 669 22.73 12.98 3.80
N PRO A 670 24.06 12.92 3.80
CA PRO A 670 24.84 11.85 3.14
C PRO A 670 24.52 10.44 3.65
N GLU A 671 24.15 10.32 4.93
CA GLU A 671 23.84 9.04 5.57
C GLU A 671 22.32 8.84 5.76
N GLY A 672 21.47 9.57 5.03
CA GLY A 672 20.03 9.50 5.19
C GLY A 672 19.27 9.66 3.88
N LEU A 673 18.23 10.48 3.92
CA LEU A 673 17.44 10.83 2.75
C LEU A 673 18.20 11.79 1.83
N SER A 674 18.04 11.65 0.52
CA SER A 674 18.66 12.57 -0.45
C SER A 674 17.95 13.93 -0.46
N ALA A 675 16.64 13.94 -0.23
CA ALA A 675 15.80 15.13 -0.13
C ALA A 675 14.70 14.92 0.92
N ALA A 676 14.11 16.01 1.42
CA ALA A 676 13.08 15.92 2.45
C ALA A 676 11.82 15.18 1.99
N ASP A 677 11.47 15.28 0.73
CA ASP A 677 10.30 14.63 0.11
C ASP A 677 10.52 13.15 -0.18
N ASP A 678 11.76 12.64 -0.13
CA ASP A 678 12.03 11.21 -0.14
C ASP A 678 11.32 10.46 1.01
N ILE A 679 10.92 11.18 2.06
CA ILE A 679 10.14 10.67 3.19
C ILE A 679 8.82 9.99 2.73
N PHE A 680 8.21 10.44 1.64
CA PHE A 680 6.98 9.85 1.11
C PHE A 680 7.16 8.46 0.48
N HIS A 681 8.41 8.07 0.21
CA HIS A 681 8.74 6.73 -0.28
C HIS A 681 8.93 5.70 0.85
N LEU A 682 8.84 6.13 2.12
CA LEU A 682 8.80 5.23 3.28
C LEU A 682 7.35 4.87 3.63
N THR A 683 7.12 3.68 4.17
CA THR A 683 5.80 3.32 4.75
C THR A 683 5.59 4.05 6.08
N ALA A 684 4.36 4.10 6.58
CA ALA A 684 4.06 4.74 7.86
C ALA A 684 4.85 4.10 9.01
N THR A 685 4.98 2.76 9.01
CA THR A 685 5.74 2.03 10.05
C THR A 685 7.24 2.29 9.99
N GLU A 686 7.81 2.45 8.79
CA GLU A 686 9.22 2.84 8.61
C GLU A 686 9.48 4.26 9.07
N LEU A 687 8.55 5.18 8.83
CA LEU A 687 8.60 6.55 9.35
C LEU A 687 8.63 6.57 10.87
N PHE A 688 7.76 5.78 11.51
CA PHE A 688 7.74 5.69 12.97
C PHE A 688 9.01 5.04 13.50
N ALA A 689 9.49 3.98 12.85
CA ALA A 689 10.75 3.33 13.22
C ALA A 689 11.96 4.27 13.06
N LEU A 690 11.98 5.12 12.02
CA LEU A 690 12.99 6.13 11.81
C LEU A 690 12.95 7.21 12.92
N ALA A 691 11.77 7.73 13.23
CA ALA A 691 11.57 8.72 14.29
C ALA A 691 11.98 8.20 15.68
N GLU A 692 11.77 6.91 15.95
CA GLU A 692 12.09 6.18 17.17
C GLU A 692 13.51 5.57 17.16
N THR A 693 14.34 5.86 16.17
CA THR A 693 15.71 5.34 16.00
C THR A 693 15.83 3.82 15.86
N ARG A 694 14.73 3.13 15.53
CA ARG A 694 14.70 1.68 15.27
C ARG A 694 15.07 1.31 13.83
N LEU A 695 14.93 2.25 12.90
CA LEU A 695 15.39 2.14 11.52
C LEU A 695 16.57 3.11 11.33
N ALA A 696 17.72 2.60 10.88
CA ALA A 696 18.90 3.43 10.61
C ALA A 696 18.64 4.40 9.44
N PRO A 697 19.07 5.68 9.53
CA PRO A 697 18.87 6.67 8.47
C PRO A 697 19.39 6.21 7.10
N ALA A 698 20.54 5.55 7.05
CA ALA A 698 21.11 5.00 5.81
C ALA A 698 20.22 3.92 5.17
N ALA A 699 19.59 3.07 5.98
CA ALA A 699 18.64 2.07 5.46
C ALA A 699 17.36 2.75 4.94
N ALA A 700 16.84 3.75 5.65
CA ALA A 700 15.71 4.55 5.21
C ALA A 700 15.99 5.24 3.87
N GLY A 701 17.18 5.84 3.72
CA GLY A 701 17.61 6.47 2.46
C GLY A 701 17.67 5.49 1.29
N ARG A 702 18.23 4.29 1.51
CA ARG A 702 18.26 3.23 0.48
C ARG A 702 16.84 2.75 0.11
N ARG A 703 15.94 2.55 1.08
CA ARG A 703 14.52 2.21 0.82
C ARG A 703 13.84 3.27 -0.02
N ALA A 704 14.00 4.53 0.34
CA ALA A 704 13.40 5.66 -0.37
C ALA A 704 13.92 5.77 -1.81
N THR A 705 15.24 5.66 -2.02
CA THR A 705 15.86 5.71 -3.34
C THR A 705 15.38 4.58 -4.25
N LEU A 706 15.34 3.34 -3.74
CA LEU A 706 14.86 2.18 -4.49
C LEU A 706 13.40 2.37 -4.94
N ARG A 707 12.54 2.81 -4.02
CA ARG A 707 11.11 2.99 -4.30
C ARG A 707 10.81 4.19 -5.18
N ARG A 708 11.62 5.24 -5.11
CA ARG A 708 11.53 6.35 -6.05
C ARG A 708 11.81 5.88 -7.48
N ALA A 709 12.90 5.15 -7.69
CA ALA A 709 13.22 4.56 -9.00
C ALA A 709 12.12 3.59 -9.49
N GLN A 710 11.56 2.80 -8.60
CA GLN A 710 10.42 1.92 -8.90
C GLN A 710 9.17 2.73 -9.31
N LEU A 711 8.87 3.82 -8.60
CA LEU A 711 7.74 4.69 -8.92
C LEU A 711 7.89 5.34 -10.30
N GLU A 712 9.09 5.80 -10.63
CA GLU A 712 9.44 6.35 -11.94
C GLU A 712 9.26 5.31 -13.07
N SER A 713 9.73 4.07 -12.83
CA SER A 713 9.52 2.95 -13.75
C SER A 713 8.04 2.65 -13.97
N TRP A 714 7.24 2.64 -12.91
CA TRP A 714 5.79 2.43 -13.01
C TRP A 714 5.06 3.57 -13.71
N ALA A 715 5.55 4.81 -13.58
CA ALA A 715 4.97 5.93 -14.28
C ALA A 715 5.06 5.78 -15.83
N ALA A 716 6.10 5.11 -16.30
CA ALA A 716 6.30 4.79 -17.71
C ALA A 716 5.53 3.56 -18.21
N SER A 717 4.93 2.77 -17.29
CA SER A 717 4.23 1.53 -17.65
C SER A 717 2.86 1.81 -18.29
N PRO A 718 2.32 0.91 -19.14
CA PRO A 718 1.01 1.04 -19.75
C PRO A 718 -0.11 1.23 -18.70
N ASP A 719 -1.07 2.09 -19.00
CA ASP A 719 -2.23 2.37 -18.16
C ASP A 719 -3.44 1.58 -18.67
N LEU A 720 -3.71 0.43 -18.06
CA LEU A 720 -4.84 -0.42 -18.41
C LEU A 720 -6.09 0.01 -17.64
N ASP A 721 -7.24 0.04 -18.30
CA ASP A 721 -8.53 0.35 -17.66
C ASP A 721 -9.04 -0.78 -16.78
N VAL A 722 -8.82 -2.02 -17.21
CA VAL A 722 -9.28 -3.24 -16.52
C VAL A 722 -8.19 -4.32 -16.60
N ILE A 723 -7.97 -5.00 -15.49
CA ILE A 723 -7.13 -6.19 -15.38
C ILE A 723 -8.05 -7.35 -15.00
N ALA A 724 -7.97 -8.46 -15.73
CA ALA A 724 -8.68 -9.69 -15.43
C ALA A 724 -7.70 -10.74 -14.88
N GLU A 725 -7.95 -11.21 -13.66
CA GLU A 725 -7.24 -12.35 -13.07
C GLU A 725 -8.15 -13.58 -13.11
N TYR A 726 -7.69 -14.63 -13.73
CA TYR A 726 -8.37 -15.93 -13.78
C TYR A 726 -7.83 -16.80 -12.63
N ALA A 727 -8.73 -17.59 -12.01
CA ALA A 727 -8.40 -18.47 -10.89
C ALA A 727 -7.47 -19.63 -11.33
#